data_116a742e7d23863aa725e173fcf424ae
#
_entry.id   116a742e7d23863aa725e173fcf424ae
#
_cell.length_a   1.000
_cell.length_b   1.000
_cell.length_c   1.000
_cell.angle_alpha   90.00
_cell.angle_beta   90.00
_cell.angle_gamma   90.00
#
_symmetry.space_group_name_H-M   'P 1'
#
loop_
_entity.id
_entity.type
_entity.pdbx_description
1 polymer ?
#
loop_
_entity_poly.entity_id
_entity_poly.type
_entity_poly.pdbx_seq_one_letter_code
_entity_poly.pdbx_strand_id
1 'polypeptide(L)'
;MDQIKQFIKNHQIDLALTFGSILLTCLLHWVGVFDFLELKTYDYRFNKVRGPLTGWRASDSTIIDLGTDVVLIDVDDETWRLLAEKEITWPYSRGDIWATAIENLSRAGAKVIAFDIQFDSPDTRSEYLRGVSKNLPEEFQQYLPGHGDVILSDAVRSAEEKGTRIVMNTKMVREATRIPPQYIAEPVKLIMEAEPATGLINDVKDIDNFSREYSVAGFMDHDIETPYLTLGLKCVQVYFDIPETVKPIWNNKELVWNFGPLTIQAHGRTNNFLVNYYGPPSHYKLPGTSFPPWGTFSRYPLSQVLDTKDFELSEDLDWMSQFIPGEIPDWIMAIDNESERKAMMTMMGVGQGYDITRSPFYNKIVIIGASVEVLHDVKSTPYYNYMDIPQDTPGFETHANAIQTIIHENYLYVFGGRLTRLFQGGAYPLVHFFVIAGLCIIAYFIFRKLDVHPILAGIIILMEGVTYYGLALGLFANDILWMVKSIISAVIPNSLYDIIYDSLLVKLPDPGQSYVMPIVAPLAGIVITYVSNVIFQFLNEQKDKKFLKDTFGTYISPGLIDKMHEKHQAPKLGGVQDYHTAFFSDIQDFSTFSEVLDPERLVRLMNEYLTAMTDVLLVHEGTLDKYIGDAIVAFYGAPAPVVDHEKKACATALAMRTRLKELRGKWKKE
;
A
#
# COMPACT_ATOMS: atom_id res chain seq x y z
N MET A 1 -25.64 -34.79 4.71
CA MET A 1 -24.77 -34.71 5.92
C MET A 1 -23.70 -35.81 5.88
N ASP A 2 -24.04 -37.03 5.49
CA ASP A 2 -23.07 -38.17 5.47
C ASP A 2 -21.96 -38.00 4.42
N GLN A 3 -22.26 -37.48 3.25
CA GLN A 3 -21.25 -37.19 2.23
C GLN A 3 -20.21 -36.14 2.72
N ILE A 4 -20.64 -35.12 3.46
CA ILE A 4 -19.74 -34.10 4.04
C ILE A 4 -18.88 -34.74 5.13
N LYS A 5 -19.44 -35.59 6.00
CA LYS A 5 -18.67 -36.29 7.04
C LYS A 5 -17.62 -37.23 6.43
N GLN A 6 -17.98 -37.92 5.36
CA GLN A 6 -17.05 -38.82 4.65
C GLN A 6 -15.94 -38.03 3.94
N PHE A 7 -16.28 -36.88 3.32
CA PHE A 7 -15.30 -35.97 2.74
C PHE A 7 -14.31 -35.48 3.78
N ILE A 8 -14.81 -34.97 4.92
CA ILE A 8 -13.97 -34.49 6.02
C ILE A 8 -13.04 -35.61 6.53
N LYS A 9 -13.56 -36.82 6.71
CA LYS A 9 -12.78 -37.97 7.19
C LYS A 9 -11.66 -38.36 6.23
N ASN A 10 -11.90 -38.26 4.93
CA ASN A 10 -10.92 -38.64 3.91
C ASN A 10 -9.86 -37.56 3.67
N HIS A 11 -10.12 -36.31 4.08
CA HIS A 11 -9.23 -35.15 3.86
C HIS A 11 -8.84 -34.42 5.15
N GLN A 12 -8.86 -35.11 6.31
CA GLN A 12 -8.62 -34.50 7.62
C GLN A 12 -7.29 -33.75 7.68
N ILE A 13 -6.21 -34.32 7.15
CA ILE A 13 -4.87 -33.75 7.23
C ILE A 13 -4.74 -32.54 6.28
N ASP A 14 -5.25 -32.67 5.07
CA ASP A 14 -5.21 -31.58 4.08
C ASP A 14 -6.02 -30.37 4.54
N LEU A 15 -7.20 -30.62 5.12
CA LEU A 15 -8.04 -29.58 5.72
C LEU A 15 -7.37 -28.94 6.92
N ALA A 16 -6.67 -29.74 7.76
CA ALA A 16 -5.92 -29.22 8.90
C ALA A 16 -4.75 -28.35 8.46
N LEU A 17 -4.05 -28.72 7.39
CA LEU A 17 -2.96 -27.90 6.82
C LEU A 17 -3.49 -26.58 6.24
N THR A 18 -4.60 -26.64 5.49
CA THR A 18 -5.23 -25.45 4.94
C THR A 18 -5.73 -24.52 6.05
N PHE A 19 -6.36 -25.08 7.08
CA PHE A 19 -6.77 -24.31 8.25
C PHE A 19 -5.55 -23.72 9.00
N GLY A 20 -4.48 -24.49 9.14
CA GLY A 20 -3.21 -24.01 9.71
C GLY A 20 -2.61 -22.88 8.88
N SER A 21 -2.64 -22.96 7.56
CA SER A 21 -2.17 -21.91 6.65
C SER A 21 -3.01 -20.63 6.78
N ILE A 22 -4.33 -20.76 6.86
CA ILE A 22 -5.25 -19.65 7.11
C ILE A 22 -4.93 -19.00 8.46
N LEU A 23 -4.84 -19.79 9.52
CA LEU A 23 -4.57 -19.31 10.86
C LEU A 23 -3.22 -18.58 10.93
N LEU A 24 -2.18 -19.16 10.34
CA LEU A 24 -0.85 -18.57 10.28
C LEU A 24 -0.88 -17.23 9.53
N THR A 25 -1.48 -17.18 8.36
CA THR A 25 -1.57 -15.96 7.56
C THR A 25 -2.37 -14.88 8.28
N CYS A 26 -3.50 -15.25 8.89
CA CYS A 26 -4.32 -14.34 9.68
C CYS A 26 -3.55 -13.80 10.90
N LEU A 27 -2.77 -14.65 11.58
CA LEU A 27 -1.93 -14.23 12.69
C LEU A 27 -0.83 -13.26 12.25
N LEU A 28 -0.12 -13.58 11.16
CA LEU A 28 0.92 -12.71 10.58
C LEU A 28 0.34 -11.36 10.15
N HIS A 29 -0.87 -11.36 9.57
CA HIS A 29 -1.57 -10.13 9.24
C HIS A 29 -1.95 -9.34 10.49
N TRP A 30 -2.47 -10.02 11.51
CA TRP A 30 -2.87 -9.37 12.75
C TRP A 30 -1.73 -8.73 13.53
N VAL A 31 -0.53 -9.32 13.49
CA VAL A 31 0.68 -8.74 14.11
C VAL A 31 1.42 -7.74 13.21
N GLY A 32 0.88 -7.42 12.03
CA GLY A 32 1.41 -6.38 11.15
C GLY A 32 2.63 -6.77 10.31
N VAL A 33 2.92 -8.07 10.16
CA VAL A 33 4.09 -8.52 9.35
C VAL A 33 4.02 -8.02 7.91
N PHE A 34 2.83 -7.83 7.37
CA PHE A 34 2.62 -7.41 5.98
C PHE A 34 2.48 -5.90 5.81
N ASP A 35 2.41 -5.10 6.90
CA ASP A 35 2.03 -3.69 6.86
C ASP A 35 2.94 -2.86 5.97
N PHE A 36 4.25 -3.03 6.10
CA PHE A 36 5.21 -2.29 5.27
C PHE A 36 4.99 -2.52 3.77
N LEU A 37 4.77 -3.77 3.37
CA LEU A 37 4.50 -4.10 1.96
C LEU A 37 3.11 -3.62 1.53
N GLU A 38 2.12 -3.69 2.43
CA GLU A 38 0.76 -3.21 2.16
C GLU A 38 0.76 -1.70 1.90
N LEU A 39 1.52 -0.91 2.68
CA LEU A 39 1.70 0.53 2.46
C LEU A 39 2.34 0.82 1.09
N LYS A 40 3.31 0.01 0.64
CA LYS A 40 3.87 0.15 -0.71
C LYS A 40 2.86 -0.15 -1.82
N THR A 41 1.96 -1.13 -1.60
CA THR A 41 0.85 -1.35 -2.55
C THR A 41 -0.15 -0.20 -2.54
N TYR A 42 -0.35 0.46 -1.39
CA TYR A 42 -1.20 1.65 -1.27
C TYR A 42 -0.66 2.79 -2.15
N ASP A 43 0.63 3.14 -2.03
CA ASP A 43 1.27 4.18 -2.84
C ASP A 43 1.22 3.83 -4.35
N TYR A 44 1.44 2.55 -4.69
CA TYR A 44 1.33 2.06 -6.07
C TYR A 44 -0.04 2.32 -6.69
N ARG A 45 -1.12 2.19 -5.89
CA ARG A 45 -2.49 2.46 -6.34
C ARG A 45 -2.68 3.92 -6.78
N PHE A 46 -2.07 4.86 -6.06
CA PHE A 46 -2.11 6.28 -6.45
C PHE A 46 -1.26 6.54 -7.69
N ASN A 47 -0.01 6.08 -7.67
CA ASN A 47 0.99 6.42 -8.68
C ASN A 47 0.73 5.78 -10.05
N LYS A 48 0.35 4.51 -10.07
CA LYS A 48 0.34 3.70 -11.30
C LYS A 48 -1.05 3.20 -11.70
N VAL A 49 -2.03 3.22 -10.80
CA VAL A 49 -3.36 2.65 -11.07
C VAL A 49 -4.39 3.74 -11.33
N ARG A 50 -4.63 4.60 -10.33
CA ARG A 50 -5.63 5.66 -10.45
C ARG A 50 -5.07 6.92 -11.13
N GLY A 51 -3.86 7.31 -10.77
CA GLY A 51 -3.25 8.57 -11.16
C GLY A 51 -3.89 9.79 -10.48
N PRO A 52 -3.49 11.02 -10.88
CA PRO A 52 -4.04 12.26 -10.36
C PRO A 52 -5.54 12.41 -10.61
N LEU A 53 -6.25 12.99 -9.65
CA LEU A 53 -7.67 13.38 -9.78
C LEU A 53 -7.81 14.78 -10.38
N THR A 54 -6.79 15.60 -10.25
CA THR A 54 -6.72 16.93 -10.86
C THR A 54 -5.29 17.22 -11.30
N GLY A 55 -5.14 18.06 -12.32
CA GLY A 55 -3.85 18.33 -12.95
C GLY A 55 -3.56 17.39 -14.12
N TRP A 56 -2.28 17.24 -14.43
CA TRP A 56 -1.83 16.43 -15.58
C TRP A 56 -1.69 14.96 -15.21
N ARG A 57 -2.29 14.09 -16.03
CA ARG A 57 -2.22 12.64 -15.88
C ARG A 57 -1.23 12.07 -16.91
N ALA A 58 -0.19 11.42 -16.42
CA ALA A 58 0.87 10.85 -17.26
C ALA A 58 0.41 9.66 -18.11
N SER A 59 -0.55 8.87 -17.62
CA SER A 59 -0.98 7.62 -18.27
C SER A 59 -1.62 7.81 -19.66
N ASP A 60 -2.33 8.92 -19.84
CA ASP A 60 -3.06 9.24 -21.07
C ASP A 60 -2.74 10.65 -21.62
N SER A 61 -1.80 11.36 -21.01
CA SER A 61 -1.40 12.72 -21.37
C SER A 61 -2.57 13.73 -21.37
N THR A 62 -3.57 13.48 -20.51
CA THR A 62 -4.73 14.36 -20.37
C THR A 62 -4.60 15.30 -19.18
N ILE A 63 -5.30 16.43 -19.23
CA ILE A 63 -5.47 17.33 -18.10
C ILE A 63 -6.86 17.09 -17.52
N ILE A 64 -6.91 16.82 -16.22
CA ILE A 64 -8.15 16.68 -15.49
C ILE A 64 -8.30 17.90 -14.59
N ASP A 65 -9.43 18.53 -14.64
CA ASP A 65 -9.80 19.59 -13.71
C ASP A 65 -11.12 19.20 -13.02
N LEU A 66 -11.02 18.73 -11.79
CA LEU A 66 -12.18 18.49 -10.93
C LEU A 66 -12.66 19.76 -10.24
N GLY A 67 -11.96 20.90 -10.47
CA GLY A 67 -12.13 22.10 -9.68
C GLY A 67 -11.62 21.92 -8.25
N THR A 68 -10.77 22.81 -7.79
CA THR A 68 -10.32 22.82 -6.40
C THR A 68 -10.86 24.03 -5.66
N ASP A 69 -11.26 23.83 -4.40
CA ASP A 69 -11.72 24.92 -3.52
C ASP A 69 -10.56 25.56 -2.76
N VAL A 70 -9.37 24.99 -2.91
CA VAL A 70 -8.15 25.43 -2.24
C VAL A 70 -7.17 26.00 -3.26
N VAL A 71 -6.56 27.12 -2.89
CA VAL A 71 -5.46 27.78 -3.61
C VAL A 71 -4.26 27.87 -2.69
N LEU A 72 -3.08 27.62 -3.22
CA LEU A 72 -1.80 27.65 -2.48
C LEU A 72 -1.05 28.93 -2.75
N ILE A 73 -0.62 29.60 -1.69
CA ILE A 73 0.36 30.71 -1.76
C ILE A 73 1.65 30.22 -1.14
N ASP A 74 2.70 30.28 -1.90
CA ASP A 74 3.94 29.63 -1.58
C ASP A 74 5.12 30.60 -1.42
N VAL A 75 5.79 30.48 -0.29
CA VAL A 75 7.13 31.05 -0.12
C VAL A 75 8.10 30.10 -0.81
N ASP A 76 8.25 30.28 -2.11
CA ASP A 76 9.15 29.49 -2.96
C ASP A 76 10.52 30.16 -3.12
N ASP A 77 11.42 29.52 -3.86
CA ASP A 77 12.77 30.03 -4.12
C ASP A 77 12.76 31.38 -4.86
N GLU A 78 11.78 31.64 -5.71
CA GLU A 78 11.64 32.89 -6.43
C GLU A 78 11.24 34.02 -5.48
N THR A 79 10.24 33.80 -4.65
CA THR A 79 9.85 34.72 -3.57
C THR A 79 11.02 35.02 -2.66
N TRP A 80 11.76 33.96 -2.25
CA TRP A 80 12.91 34.09 -1.39
C TRP A 80 14.00 35.00 -2.00
N ARG A 81 14.30 34.81 -3.28
CA ARG A 81 15.27 35.61 -4.04
C ARG A 81 14.83 37.06 -4.19
N LEU A 82 13.60 37.29 -4.66
CA LEU A 82 13.07 38.65 -4.91
C LEU A 82 13.03 39.51 -3.62
N LEU A 83 12.57 38.92 -2.52
CA LEU A 83 12.53 39.62 -1.24
C LEU A 83 13.92 39.89 -0.69
N ALA A 84 14.86 38.93 -0.87
CA ALA A 84 16.28 39.16 -0.46
C ALA A 84 16.95 40.28 -1.26
N GLU A 85 16.64 40.43 -2.55
CA GLU A 85 17.14 41.57 -3.38
C GLU A 85 16.66 42.93 -2.87
N LYS A 86 15.49 42.94 -2.19
CA LYS A 86 14.95 44.11 -1.49
C LYS A 86 15.39 44.21 -0.02
N GLU A 87 16.40 43.43 0.39
CA GLU A 87 16.93 43.37 1.77
C GLU A 87 15.89 42.85 2.80
N ILE A 88 14.82 42.19 2.34
CA ILE A 88 13.80 41.59 3.18
C ILE A 88 14.15 40.08 3.37
N THR A 89 14.52 39.74 4.59
CA THR A 89 14.98 38.38 4.93
C THR A 89 14.01 37.64 5.85
N TRP A 90 14.04 36.33 5.79
CA TRP A 90 13.27 35.46 6.69
C TRP A 90 13.82 35.54 8.14
N PRO A 91 12.94 35.50 9.17
CA PRO A 91 11.47 35.53 9.10
C PRO A 91 10.96 36.90 8.61
N TYR A 92 10.03 36.89 7.68
CA TYR A 92 9.50 38.08 7.06
C TYR A 92 8.75 38.98 8.04
N SER A 93 8.84 40.31 7.82
CA SER A 93 8.12 41.32 8.59
C SER A 93 6.62 41.04 8.62
N ARG A 94 6.04 41.07 9.81
CA ARG A 94 4.61 40.83 9.98
C ARG A 94 3.75 41.93 9.43
N GLY A 95 4.20 43.16 9.58
CA GLY A 95 3.53 44.35 9.09
C GLY A 95 3.61 44.49 7.57
N ASP A 96 4.84 44.40 7.02
CA ASP A 96 5.07 44.72 5.61
C ASP A 96 4.69 43.58 4.66
N ILE A 97 4.82 42.31 5.11
CA ILE A 97 4.64 41.15 4.23
C ILE A 97 3.32 40.43 4.53
N TRP A 98 3.15 39.94 5.76
CA TRP A 98 1.99 39.09 6.07
C TRP A 98 0.70 39.90 6.16
N ALA A 99 0.72 41.10 6.69
CA ALA A 99 -0.45 41.96 6.71
C ALA A 99 -0.86 42.38 5.29
N THR A 100 0.12 42.74 4.43
CA THR A 100 -0.12 43.07 3.02
C THR A 100 -0.70 41.87 2.26
N ALA A 101 -0.17 40.67 2.49
CA ALA A 101 -0.71 39.45 1.87
C ALA A 101 -2.17 39.21 2.28
N ILE A 102 -2.52 39.36 3.57
CA ILE A 102 -3.92 39.26 4.04
C ILE A 102 -4.80 40.30 3.35
N GLU A 103 -4.35 41.55 3.31
CA GLU A 103 -5.13 42.64 2.72
C GLU A 103 -5.40 42.39 1.22
N ASN A 104 -4.37 42.06 0.46
CA ASN A 104 -4.46 41.80 -0.98
C ASN A 104 -5.39 40.63 -1.30
N LEU A 105 -5.19 39.49 -0.61
CA LEU A 105 -6.03 38.29 -0.79
C LEU A 105 -7.48 38.53 -0.37
N SER A 106 -7.72 39.27 0.73
CA SER A 106 -9.07 39.66 1.15
C SER A 106 -9.76 40.54 0.12
N ARG A 107 -9.07 41.56 -0.40
CA ARG A 107 -9.56 42.43 -1.48
C ARG A 107 -9.82 41.67 -2.76
N ALA A 108 -9.05 40.60 -3.04
CA ALA A 108 -9.24 39.70 -4.19
C ALA A 108 -10.36 38.66 -3.98
N GLY A 109 -11.06 38.68 -2.85
CA GLY A 109 -12.24 37.87 -2.56
C GLY A 109 -12.01 36.51 -1.98
N ALA A 110 -10.88 36.24 -1.36
CA ALA A 110 -10.65 35.01 -0.61
C ALA A 110 -11.69 34.85 0.53
N LYS A 111 -12.31 33.70 0.65
CA LYS A 111 -13.27 33.43 1.74
C LYS A 111 -12.54 33.04 3.04
N VAL A 112 -11.48 32.26 2.93
CA VAL A 112 -10.64 31.84 4.06
C VAL A 112 -9.17 32.04 3.69
N ILE A 113 -8.38 32.60 4.60
CA ILE A 113 -6.90 32.66 4.49
C ILE A 113 -6.33 31.91 5.69
N ALA A 114 -5.60 30.83 5.43
CA ALA A 114 -4.99 30.00 6.44
C ALA A 114 -3.46 30.09 6.38
N PHE A 115 -2.83 30.15 7.54
CA PHE A 115 -1.36 30.19 7.65
C PHE A 115 -0.83 28.87 8.16
N ASP A 116 0.07 28.25 7.40
CA ASP A 116 0.95 27.17 7.85
C ASP A 116 2.33 27.72 8.20
N ILE A 117 2.34 28.87 8.83
CA ILE A 117 3.52 29.61 9.28
C ILE A 117 3.30 30.01 10.74
N GLN A 118 4.29 29.72 11.61
CA GLN A 118 4.18 29.95 13.05
C GLN A 118 4.37 31.40 13.43
N PHE A 119 3.50 31.89 14.33
CA PHE A 119 3.53 33.23 14.92
C PHE A 119 3.57 33.18 16.45
N ASP A 120 4.15 32.14 17.04
CA ASP A 120 4.20 31.85 18.47
C ASP A 120 5.30 32.63 19.25
N SER A 121 6.12 33.41 18.55
CA SER A 121 7.11 34.26 19.12
C SER A 121 6.90 35.73 18.66
N PRO A 122 7.24 36.77 19.45
CA PRO A 122 7.08 38.14 19.04
C PRO A 122 7.89 38.48 17.80
N ASP A 123 7.45 39.48 17.01
CA ASP A 123 8.21 39.98 15.88
C ASP A 123 9.53 40.62 16.36
N THR A 124 10.65 39.91 16.17
CA THR A 124 11.96 40.29 16.66
C THR A 124 12.45 41.63 16.10
N ARG A 125 12.07 41.98 14.86
CA ARG A 125 12.39 43.26 14.22
C ARG A 125 11.66 44.37 14.93
N SER A 126 10.39 44.23 15.20
CA SER A 126 9.59 45.23 15.93
C SER A 126 10.04 45.37 17.38
N GLU A 127 10.41 44.27 18.04
CA GLU A 127 10.97 44.32 19.40
C GLU A 127 12.31 45.05 19.46
N TYR A 128 13.17 44.84 18.49
CA TYR A 128 14.44 45.60 18.35
C TYR A 128 14.19 47.08 18.13
N LEU A 129 13.35 47.46 17.19
CA LEU A 129 12.98 48.84 16.89
C LEU A 129 12.37 49.53 18.12
N ARG A 130 11.51 48.82 18.87
CA ARG A 130 10.93 49.30 20.12
C ARG A 130 12.00 49.54 21.21
N GLY A 131 13.00 48.67 21.26
CA GLY A 131 14.14 48.84 22.16
C GLY A 131 14.94 50.08 21.83
N VAL A 132 15.19 50.34 20.56
CA VAL A 132 15.92 51.55 20.08
C VAL A 132 15.07 52.80 20.27
N SER A 133 13.76 52.74 19.99
CA SER A 133 12.85 53.89 20.08
C SER A 133 12.78 54.52 21.46
N LYS A 134 12.97 53.74 22.53
CA LYS A 134 13.00 54.25 23.92
C LYS A 134 14.08 55.28 24.15
N ASN A 135 15.11 55.30 23.34
CA ASN A 135 16.24 56.20 23.42
C ASN A 135 16.17 57.36 22.41
N LEU A 136 15.16 57.40 21.55
CA LEU A 136 14.96 58.45 20.57
C LEU A 136 14.03 59.55 21.13
N PRO A 137 14.28 60.86 20.80
CA PRO A 137 13.32 61.92 21.08
C PRO A 137 11.94 61.63 20.48
N GLU A 138 10.88 62.07 21.16
CA GLU A 138 9.47 61.79 20.75
C GLU A 138 9.18 62.24 19.31
N GLU A 139 9.79 63.30 18.83
CA GLU A 139 9.66 63.81 17.46
C GLU A 139 10.13 62.83 16.39
N PHE A 140 11.03 61.88 16.70
CA PHE A 140 11.51 60.85 15.78
C PHE A 140 10.72 59.53 15.92
N GLN A 141 10.04 59.33 17.04
CA GLN A 141 9.28 58.09 17.26
C GLN A 141 8.11 57.92 16.27
N GLN A 142 7.55 59.03 15.78
CA GLN A 142 6.47 59.02 14.78
C GLN A 142 6.90 58.52 13.39
N TYR A 143 8.20 58.49 13.10
CA TYR A 143 8.75 57.97 11.85
C TYR A 143 9.11 56.48 11.91
N LEU A 144 9.02 55.87 13.09
CA LEU A 144 9.28 54.44 13.22
C LEU A 144 8.10 53.64 12.68
N PRO A 145 8.37 52.53 11.99
CA PRO A 145 7.31 51.64 11.58
C PRO A 145 6.55 51.12 12.79
N GLY A 146 5.23 50.91 12.64
CA GLY A 146 4.38 50.33 13.66
C GLY A 146 4.87 48.93 14.10
N HIS A 147 4.43 48.47 15.25
CA HIS A 147 4.74 47.13 15.73
C HIS A 147 4.13 46.09 14.80
N GLY A 148 4.93 45.19 14.20
CA GLY A 148 4.49 44.23 13.19
C GLY A 148 3.33 43.35 13.65
N ASP A 149 3.34 42.90 14.93
CA ASP A 149 2.24 42.11 15.49
C ASP A 149 0.93 42.89 15.59
N VAL A 150 1.00 44.20 15.83
CA VAL A 150 -0.20 45.07 15.88
C VAL A 150 -0.75 45.28 14.47
N ILE A 151 0.13 45.59 13.50
CA ILE A 151 -0.28 45.75 12.10
C ILE A 151 -0.91 44.48 11.56
N LEU A 152 -0.33 43.32 11.87
CA LEU A 152 -0.88 42.03 11.47
C LEU A 152 -2.25 41.78 12.14
N SER A 153 -2.38 42.12 13.44
CA SER A 153 -3.66 42.02 14.17
C SER A 153 -4.75 42.89 13.52
N ASP A 154 -4.37 44.15 13.14
CA ASP A 154 -5.31 45.07 12.47
C ASP A 154 -5.71 44.57 11.08
N ALA A 155 -4.76 43.99 10.31
CA ALA A 155 -5.06 43.37 9.03
C ALA A 155 -6.01 42.18 9.16
N VAL A 156 -5.82 41.34 10.18
CA VAL A 156 -6.73 40.21 10.52
C VAL A 156 -8.14 40.76 10.76
N ARG A 157 -8.26 41.76 11.65
CA ARG A 157 -9.56 42.37 11.99
C ARG A 157 -10.24 42.99 10.76
N SER A 158 -9.47 43.75 9.97
CA SER A 158 -9.97 44.37 8.74
C SER A 158 -10.45 43.34 7.69
N ALA A 159 -9.75 42.19 7.57
CA ALA A 159 -10.14 41.13 6.67
C ALA A 159 -11.45 40.47 7.12
N GLU A 160 -11.60 40.20 8.41
CA GLU A 160 -12.82 39.61 8.97
C GLU A 160 -14.03 40.54 8.86
N GLU A 161 -13.84 41.83 9.04
CA GLU A 161 -14.88 42.83 8.81
C GLU A 161 -15.37 42.86 7.33
N LYS A 162 -14.49 42.51 6.40
CA LYS A 162 -14.77 42.37 4.96
C LYS A 162 -15.34 41.00 4.58
N GLY A 163 -15.46 40.06 5.52
CA GLY A 163 -16.02 38.74 5.31
C GLY A 163 -15.00 37.66 4.96
N THR A 164 -13.71 37.98 5.00
CA THR A 164 -12.64 37.00 4.86
C THR A 164 -12.25 36.45 6.25
N ARG A 165 -12.34 35.13 6.43
CA ARG A 165 -11.97 34.47 7.70
C ARG A 165 -10.49 34.15 7.75
N ILE A 166 -9.82 34.43 8.84
CA ILE A 166 -8.39 34.15 9.04
C ILE A 166 -8.23 32.97 9.96
N VAL A 167 -7.42 31.98 9.54
CA VAL A 167 -7.08 30.79 10.33
C VAL A 167 -5.55 30.77 10.58
N MET A 168 -5.19 30.95 11.84
CA MET A 168 -3.78 30.84 12.27
C MET A 168 -3.46 29.42 12.72
N ASN A 169 -2.23 28.98 12.51
CA ASN A 169 -1.82 27.70 13.01
C ASN A 169 -1.52 27.71 14.51
N THR A 170 -1.71 26.57 15.11
CA THR A 170 -1.29 26.26 16.50
C THR A 170 -0.59 24.91 16.49
N LYS A 171 0.19 24.65 17.51
CA LYS A 171 0.94 23.41 17.65
C LYS A 171 0.80 22.82 19.03
N MET A 172 0.49 21.54 19.11
CA MET A 172 0.55 20.82 20.39
C MET A 172 2.00 20.46 20.69
N VAL A 173 2.52 20.99 21.80
CA VAL A 173 3.91 20.83 22.21
C VAL A 173 3.96 20.03 23.52
N ARG A 174 4.95 19.15 23.63
CA ARG A 174 5.25 18.43 24.86
C ARG A 174 6.59 18.88 25.42
N GLU A 175 6.57 19.41 26.62
CA GLU A 175 7.76 19.87 27.35
C GLU A 175 7.81 19.19 28.72
N ALA A 176 8.83 18.36 28.95
CA ALA A 176 8.90 17.53 30.16
C ALA A 176 9.01 18.33 31.48
N THR A 177 9.51 19.56 31.41
CA THR A 177 9.69 20.45 32.58
C THR A 177 8.45 21.26 32.92
N ARG A 178 7.44 21.30 32.06
CA ARG A 178 6.21 22.06 32.25
C ARG A 178 5.12 21.21 32.93
N ILE A 179 4.24 21.85 33.70
CA ILE A 179 3.10 21.23 34.32
C ILE A 179 1.82 22.00 33.93
N PRO A 180 0.85 21.42 33.19
CA PRO A 180 0.93 20.10 32.55
C PRO A 180 2.00 20.06 31.43
N PRO A 181 2.55 18.86 31.12
CA PRO A 181 3.66 18.74 30.17
C PRO A 181 3.25 18.98 28.70
N GLN A 182 1.96 18.90 28.40
CA GLN A 182 1.41 19.24 27.09
C GLN A 182 0.69 20.58 27.13
N TYR A 183 0.88 21.37 26.08
CA TYR A 183 0.20 22.65 25.89
C TYR A 183 0.06 22.97 24.40
N ILE A 184 -0.81 23.92 24.10
CA ILE A 184 -0.95 24.49 22.76
C ILE A 184 -0.05 25.72 22.64
N ALA A 185 0.87 25.72 21.69
CA ALA A 185 1.59 26.91 21.27
C ALA A 185 0.68 27.71 20.34
N GLU A 186 0.19 28.83 20.82
CA GLU A 186 -0.68 29.75 20.09
C GLU A 186 0.12 30.93 19.51
N PRO A 187 -0.40 31.64 18.52
CA PRO A 187 0.15 32.93 18.09
C PRO A 187 0.29 33.90 19.28
N VAL A 188 1.21 34.86 19.15
CA VAL A 188 1.42 35.85 20.22
C VAL A 188 0.12 36.56 20.57
N LYS A 189 0.02 36.99 21.84
CA LYS A 189 -1.20 37.59 22.40
C LYS A 189 -1.73 38.79 21.57
N LEU A 190 -0.86 39.60 21.03
CA LEU A 190 -1.24 40.76 20.21
C LEU A 190 -2.01 40.37 18.94
N ILE A 191 -1.64 39.25 18.32
CA ILE A 191 -2.35 38.71 17.15
C ILE A 191 -3.67 38.12 17.59
N MET A 192 -3.67 37.40 18.74
CA MET A 192 -4.88 36.76 19.28
C MET A 192 -5.93 37.77 19.76
N GLU A 193 -5.57 39.03 19.97
CA GLU A 193 -6.53 40.12 20.28
C GLU A 193 -7.46 40.44 19.09
N ALA A 194 -7.12 40.01 17.87
CA ALA A 194 -8.03 40.08 16.71
C ALA A 194 -8.98 38.87 16.60
N GLU A 195 -8.87 37.90 17.54
CA GLU A 195 -9.69 36.70 17.59
C GLU A 195 -9.68 35.84 16.31
N PRO A 196 -8.51 35.62 15.64
CA PRO A 196 -8.48 34.75 14.48
C PRO A 196 -8.87 33.32 14.89
N ALA A 197 -9.46 32.57 13.96
CA ALA A 197 -9.65 31.14 14.16
C ALA A 197 -8.30 30.43 14.27
N THR A 198 -8.21 29.35 15.04
CA THR A 198 -6.94 28.61 15.22
C THR A 198 -7.11 27.11 14.96
N GLY A 199 -6.08 26.50 14.35
CA GLY A 199 -6.07 25.07 14.03
C GLY A 199 -4.70 24.42 14.20
N LEU A 200 -4.68 23.16 14.64
CA LEU A 200 -3.47 22.37 14.88
C LEU A 200 -2.81 21.92 13.58
N ILE A 201 -1.46 22.07 13.53
CA ILE A 201 -0.62 21.59 12.42
C ILE A 201 0.09 20.25 12.73
N ASN A 202 -0.22 19.60 13.83
CA ASN A 202 0.42 18.35 14.19
C ASN A 202 0.12 17.27 13.14
N ASP A 203 1.19 16.63 12.67
CA ASP A 203 1.17 15.67 11.59
C ASP A 203 1.08 14.22 12.09
N VAL A 204 0.45 13.36 11.29
CA VAL A 204 0.37 11.91 11.51
C VAL A 204 1.21 11.23 10.45
N LYS A 205 2.12 10.37 10.89
CA LYS A 205 3.00 9.60 10.00
C LYS A 205 2.84 8.12 10.23
N ASP A 206 2.86 7.38 9.14
CA ASP A 206 2.91 5.92 9.15
C ASP A 206 4.29 5.39 9.59
N ILE A 207 4.37 4.08 9.79
CA ILE A 207 5.61 3.38 10.19
C ILE A 207 6.78 3.58 9.20
N ASP A 208 6.50 3.90 7.95
CA ASP A 208 7.48 4.20 6.90
C ASP A 208 7.72 5.69 6.71
N ASN A 209 7.23 6.51 7.63
CA ASN A 209 7.37 7.97 7.67
C ASN A 209 6.60 8.74 6.59
N PHE A 210 5.67 8.07 5.89
CA PHE A 210 4.77 8.70 4.92
C PHE A 210 3.53 9.28 5.60
N SER A 211 3.00 10.37 5.02
CA SER A 211 1.76 11.02 5.44
C SER A 211 0.62 10.52 4.56
N ARG A 212 -0.22 9.61 5.08
CA ARG A 212 -1.40 9.06 4.38
C ARG A 212 -2.69 9.35 5.12
N GLU A 213 -2.59 9.67 6.39
CA GLU A 213 -3.69 9.98 7.26
C GLU A 213 -3.68 11.45 7.69
N TYR A 214 -4.85 11.95 8.04
CA TYR A 214 -5.01 13.28 8.61
C TYR A 214 -5.94 13.20 9.83
N SER A 215 -5.58 13.91 10.90
CA SER A 215 -6.39 13.90 12.11
C SER A 215 -7.55 14.88 12.03
N VAL A 216 -8.69 14.49 12.60
CA VAL A 216 -9.86 15.37 12.79
C VAL A 216 -9.56 16.42 13.86
N ALA A 217 -9.01 16.00 14.98
CA ALA A 217 -8.64 16.88 16.09
C ALA A 217 -7.47 16.30 16.89
N GLY A 218 -6.78 17.15 17.64
CA GLY A 218 -5.86 16.75 18.68
C GLY A 218 -6.53 16.73 20.06
N PHE A 219 -6.03 15.89 20.96
CA PHE A 219 -6.47 15.83 22.36
C PHE A 219 -5.27 15.91 23.30
N MET A 220 -5.39 16.63 24.38
CA MET A 220 -4.33 16.67 25.38
C MET A 220 -4.42 15.47 26.33
N ASP A 221 -3.29 14.96 26.80
CA ASP A 221 -3.26 13.83 27.76
C ASP A 221 -4.04 14.10 29.05
N HIS A 222 -4.12 15.36 29.47
CA HIS A 222 -4.80 15.78 30.67
C HIS A 222 -6.25 16.27 30.43
N ASP A 223 -6.63 16.44 29.15
CA ASP A 223 -7.99 16.83 28.74
C ASP A 223 -8.33 16.12 27.41
N ILE A 224 -8.83 14.90 27.51
CA ILE A 224 -9.27 14.09 26.37
C ILE A 224 -10.69 14.41 25.90
N GLU A 225 -11.38 15.31 26.58
CA GLU A 225 -12.76 15.68 26.24
C GLU A 225 -12.82 16.89 25.29
N THR A 226 -11.80 17.74 25.36
CA THR A 226 -11.72 18.94 24.50
C THR A 226 -10.99 18.66 23.21
N PRO A 227 -11.69 18.59 22.05
CA PRO A 227 -11.06 18.44 20.76
C PRO A 227 -10.49 19.78 20.27
N TYR A 228 -9.21 19.80 19.94
CA TYR A 228 -8.54 20.90 19.24
C TYR A 228 -8.52 20.58 17.75
N LEU A 229 -9.31 21.29 16.93
CA LEU A 229 -9.42 21.01 15.50
C LEU A 229 -8.08 21.17 14.79
N THR A 230 -7.81 20.30 13.82
CA THR A 230 -6.66 20.45 12.96
C THR A 230 -6.84 21.65 12.00
N LEU A 231 -5.74 22.18 11.45
CA LEU A 231 -5.77 23.34 10.56
C LEU A 231 -6.74 23.13 9.40
N GLY A 232 -6.67 21.97 8.75
CA GLY A 232 -7.59 21.63 7.65
C GLY A 232 -9.04 21.61 8.09
N LEU A 233 -9.37 21.01 9.24
CA LEU A 233 -10.75 20.95 9.71
C LEU A 233 -11.25 22.33 10.19
N LYS A 234 -10.38 23.16 10.76
CA LYS A 234 -10.73 24.54 11.13
C LYS A 234 -11.02 25.39 9.87
N CYS A 235 -10.22 25.25 8.81
CA CYS A 235 -10.51 25.89 7.52
C CYS A 235 -11.87 25.50 6.98
N VAL A 236 -12.21 24.21 7.00
CA VAL A 236 -13.53 23.72 6.60
C VAL A 236 -14.64 24.25 7.50
N GLN A 237 -14.42 24.30 8.80
CA GLN A 237 -15.38 24.88 9.77
C GLN A 237 -15.76 26.30 9.39
N VAL A 238 -14.77 27.18 9.19
CA VAL A 238 -15.02 28.58 8.88
C VAL A 238 -15.50 28.78 7.44
N TYR A 239 -15.10 27.91 6.51
CA TYR A 239 -15.56 27.94 5.13
C TYR A 239 -17.06 27.64 4.98
N PHE A 240 -17.59 26.69 5.76
CA PHE A 240 -19.00 26.36 5.78
C PHE A 240 -19.80 27.13 6.84
N ASP A 241 -19.22 28.14 7.46
CA ASP A 241 -19.82 28.93 8.52
C ASP A 241 -20.40 28.06 9.66
N ILE A 242 -19.74 26.94 10.00
CA ILE A 242 -20.11 26.07 11.11
C ILE A 242 -19.75 26.78 12.42
N PRO A 243 -20.72 26.97 13.35
CA PRO A 243 -20.48 27.66 14.60
C PRO A 243 -19.34 27.03 15.42
N GLU A 244 -18.55 27.82 16.10
CA GLU A 244 -17.42 27.36 16.93
C GLU A 244 -17.84 26.45 18.10
N THR A 245 -19.09 26.56 18.52
CA THR A 245 -19.68 25.70 19.54
C THR A 245 -19.93 24.28 19.07
N VAL A 246 -19.93 24.04 17.75
CA VAL A 246 -20.10 22.71 17.16
C VAL A 246 -18.76 21.99 17.19
N LYS A 247 -18.74 20.83 17.82
CA LYS A 247 -17.56 19.95 17.94
C LYS A 247 -17.78 18.67 17.13
N PRO A 248 -16.72 18.03 16.61
CA PRO A 248 -16.83 16.72 16.01
C PRO A 248 -17.34 15.69 17.01
N ILE A 249 -18.37 14.94 16.64
CA ILE A 249 -19.01 13.91 17.49
C ILE A 249 -18.78 12.55 16.84
N TRP A 250 -18.16 11.64 17.62
CA TRP A 250 -17.89 10.28 17.17
C TRP A 250 -19.18 9.44 17.11
N ASN A 251 -19.46 8.88 15.93
CA ASN A 251 -20.54 7.92 15.72
C ASN A 251 -19.97 6.49 15.63
N ASN A 252 -19.99 5.78 16.76
CA ASN A 252 -19.46 4.41 16.83
C ASN A 252 -20.26 3.38 16.00
N LYS A 253 -21.49 3.69 15.57
CA LYS A 253 -22.28 2.78 14.75
C LYS A 253 -21.83 2.81 13.27
N GLU A 254 -21.47 3.96 12.78
CA GLU A 254 -21.12 4.17 11.38
C GLU A 254 -19.62 4.33 11.15
N LEU A 255 -18.84 4.46 12.22
CA LEU A 255 -17.40 4.73 12.22
C LEU A 255 -17.08 6.03 11.48
N VAL A 256 -17.81 7.07 11.82
CA VAL A 256 -17.65 8.40 11.24
C VAL A 256 -17.62 9.47 12.33
N TRP A 257 -17.02 10.61 12.02
CA TRP A 257 -17.14 11.82 12.79
C TRP A 257 -18.20 12.72 12.17
N ASN A 258 -19.24 13.08 12.91
CA ASN A 258 -20.23 14.07 12.49
C ASN A 258 -19.78 15.45 12.95
N PHE A 259 -19.67 16.38 12.02
CA PHE A 259 -19.21 17.74 12.27
C PHE A 259 -20.10 18.76 11.55
N GLY A 260 -21.12 19.29 12.24
CA GLY A 260 -22.14 20.10 11.63
C GLY A 260 -22.87 19.34 10.50
N PRO A 261 -22.89 19.86 9.28
CA PRO A 261 -23.48 19.17 8.13
C PRO A 261 -22.59 18.07 7.54
N LEU A 262 -21.32 17.99 7.97
CA LEU A 262 -20.31 17.13 7.37
C LEU A 262 -20.23 15.79 8.06
N THR A 263 -19.95 14.74 7.28
CA THR A 263 -19.68 13.40 7.77
C THR A 263 -18.28 12.96 7.33
N ILE A 264 -17.35 12.82 8.29
CA ILE A 264 -15.95 12.46 8.02
C ILE A 264 -15.77 10.97 8.24
N GLN A 265 -15.37 10.26 7.19
CA GLN A 265 -15.13 8.83 7.26
C GLN A 265 -13.83 8.53 8.01
N ALA A 266 -13.92 7.95 9.19
CA ALA A 266 -12.72 7.60 9.96
C ALA A 266 -12.00 6.38 9.42
N HIS A 267 -10.69 6.34 9.60
CA HIS A 267 -9.88 5.16 9.37
C HIS A 267 -9.93 4.26 10.61
N GLY A 268 -10.70 3.20 10.50
CA GLY A 268 -10.94 2.29 11.63
C GLY A 268 -11.70 2.97 12.79
N ARG A 269 -11.15 2.88 14.00
CA ARG A 269 -11.68 3.53 15.22
C ARG A 269 -10.78 4.64 15.71
N THR A 270 -10.07 5.26 14.81
CA THR A 270 -9.14 6.33 15.11
C THR A 270 -9.78 7.70 14.95
N ASN A 271 -9.06 8.71 15.40
CA ASN A 271 -9.38 10.12 15.17
C ASN A 271 -8.90 10.59 13.79
N ASN A 272 -8.43 9.68 12.94
CA ASN A 272 -7.83 9.98 11.64
C ASN A 272 -8.74 9.52 10.51
N PHE A 273 -8.55 10.09 9.33
CA PHE A 273 -9.09 9.61 8.07
C PHE A 273 -7.99 9.49 7.03
N LEU A 274 -8.20 8.61 6.04
CA LEU A 274 -7.29 8.48 4.91
C LEU A 274 -7.47 9.65 3.96
N VAL A 275 -6.37 10.36 3.70
CA VAL A 275 -6.38 11.48 2.75
C VAL A 275 -6.46 10.95 1.34
N ASN A 276 -7.42 11.43 0.59
CA ASN A 276 -7.51 11.16 -0.84
C ASN A 276 -6.65 12.17 -1.60
N TYR A 277 -5.36 11.90 -1.71
CA TYR A 277 -4.45 12.79 -2.40
C TYR A 277 -4.87 12.98 -3.86
N TYR A 278 -5.03 14.23 -4.27
CA TYR A 278 -5.55 14.62 -5.58
C TYR A 278 -4.53 14.49 -6.70
N GLY A 279 -3.24 14.55 -6.39
CA GLY A 279 -2.18 14.40 -7.37
C GLY A 279 -0.78 14.56 -6.76
N PRO A 280 0.26 14.59 -7.61
CA PRO A 280 1.61 14.89 -7.20
C PRO A 280 1.72 16.32 -6.68
N PRO A 281 2.84 16.68 -6.00
CA PRO A 281 3.05 18.04 -5.51
C PRO A 281 2.80 19.09 -6.59
N SER A 282 2.14 20.19 -6.24
CA SER A 282 1.74 21.23 -7.21
C SER A 282 2.93 21.96 -7.86
N HIS A 283 4.13 21.86 -7.27
CA HIS A 283 5.40 22.35 -7.84
C HIS A 283 6.10 21.32 -8.75
N TYR A 284 5.50 20.14 -8.95
CA TYR A 284 6.07 19.06 -9.77
C TYR A 284 6.39 19.55 -11.18
N LYS A 285 7.65 19.41 -11.60
CA LYS A 285 8.11 19.77 -12.94
C LYS A 285 8.30 18.51 -13.78
N LEU A 286 7.66 18.46 -14.94
CA LEU A 286 7.94 17.41 -15.90
C LEU A 286 9.37 17.51 -16.43
N PRO A 287 10.12 16.39 -16.50
CA PRO A 287 11.43 16.39 -17.12
C PRO A 287 11.38 16.92 -18.57
N GLY A 288 12.24 17.89 -18.89
CA GLY A 288 12.35 18.45 -20.25
C GLY A 288 11.34 19.53 -20.60
N THR A 289 10.50 19.98 -19.64
CA THR A 289 9.60 21.13 -19.81
C THR A 289 10.01 22.28 -18.95
N SER A 290 9.92 23.50 -19.47
CA SER A 290 10.17 24.75 -18.71
C SER A 290 8.94 25.21 -17.91
N PHE A 291 7.77 24.65 -18.20
CA PHE A 291 6.53 24.97 -17.50
C PHE A 291 6.09 23.76 -16.65
N PRO A 292 5.68 23.98 -15.39
CA PRO A 292 4.97 22.94 -14.68
C PRO A 292 3.71 22.63 -15.49
N PRO A 293 3.42 21.37 -15.78
CA PRO A 293 2.08 21.03 -16.22
C PRO A 293 1.14 21.44 -15.07
N TRP A 294 -0.09 21.70 -15.39
CA TRP A 294 -1.12 22.09 -14.45
C TRP A 294 -0.98 21.35 -13.12
N GLY A 295 -0.66 22.11 -12.07
CA GLY A 295 -0.44 21.54 -10.74
C GLY A 295 -1.72 20.90 -10.19
N THR A 296 -1.57 20.11 -9.16
CA THR A 296 -2.70 19.51 -8.44
C THR A 296 -3.64 20.58 -7.87
N PHE A 297 -3.05 21.65 -7.31
CA PHE A 297 -3.76 22.85 -6.88
C PHE A 297 -3.23 24.06 -7.63
N SER A 298 -4.08 25.07 -7.81
CA SER A 298 -3.62 26.39 -8.24
C SER A 298 -2.64 26.92 -7.21
N ARG A 299 -1.44 27.26 -7.64
CA ARG A 299 -0.34 27.69 -6.77
C ARG A 299 0.28 28.98 -7.32
N TYR A 300 0.44 29.96 -6.45
CA TYR A 300 1.04 31.24 -6.78
C TYR A 300 2.16 31.55 -5.79
N PRO A 301 3.30 32.10 -6.26
CA PRO A 301 4.34 32.62 -5.39
C PRO A 301 3.80 33.74 -4.49
N LEU A 302 4.28 33.83 -3.26
CA LEU A 302 3.93 34.94 -2.37
C LEU A 302 4.35 36.28 -2.97
N SER A 303 5.46 36.32 -3.72
CA SER A 303 5.91 37.51 -4.43
C SER A 303 4.84 38.09 -5.35
N GLN A 304 4.10 37.25 -6.08
CA GLN A 304 3.01 37.69 -6.94
C GLN A 304 1.83 38.26 -6.13
N VAL A 305 1.52 37.68 -4.97
CA VAL A 305 0.45 38.21 -4.09
C VAL A 305 0.79 39.56 -3.50
N LEU A 306 2.07 39.83 -3.28
CA LEU A 306 2.57 41.11 -2.78
C LEU A 306 2.74 42.18 -3.88
N ASP A 307 2.85 41.74 -5.14
CA ASP A 307 3.17 42.56 -6.28
C ASP A 307 1.97 43.43 -6.71
N THR A 308 1.96 44.66 -6.20
CA THR A 308 1.00 45.71 -6.50
C THR A 308 1.75 47.00 -6.79
N LYS A 309 1.06 47.98 -7.36
CA LYS A 309 1.62 49.34 -7.61
C LYS A 309 2.21 50.01 -6.36
N ASP A 310 1.76 49.62 -5.16
CA ASP A 310 2.27 50.17 -3.88
C ASP A 310 3.45 49.33 -3.31
N PHE A 311 3.64 48.12 -3.80
CA PHE A 311 4.72 47.20 -3.40
C PHE A 311 5.27 46.44 -4.61
N GLU A 312 6.11 47.12 -5.39
CA GLU A 312 6.66 46.61 -6.64
C GLU A 312 7.80 45.63 -6.38
N LEU A 313 7.64 44.37 -6.83
CA LEU A 313 8.65 43.31 -6.71
C LEU A 313 9.28 42.92 -8.04
N SER A 314 8.58 43.06 -9.15
CA SER A 314 9.10 42.81 -10.49
C SER A 314 8.84 44.00 -11.42
N GLU A 315 9.79 44.32 -12.33
CA GLU A 315 9.71 45.48 -13.20
C GLU A 315 8.53 45.49 -14.20
N ASP A 316 7.82 44.34 -14.37
CA ASP A 316 6.97 44.16 -15.53
C ASP A 316 5.46 44.04 -15.26
N LEU A 317 4.98 43.70 -14.07
CA LEU A 317 3.57 43.35 -13.86
C LEU A 317 3.15 43.55 -12.39
N ASP A 318 2.33 44.54 -12.10
CA ASP A 318 1.54 44.60 -10.85
C ASP A 318 0.52 43.46 -10.84
N TRP A 319 1.02 42.22 -10.69
CA TRP A 319 0.21 41.01 -10.94
C TRP A 319 -1.04 40.96 -10.07
N MET A 320 -0.92 41.29 -8.81
CA MET A 320 -2.03 41.23 -7.86
C MET A 320 -3.08 42.32 -8.12
N SER A 321 -2.67 43.49 -8.62
CA SER A 321 -3.61 44.59 -8.97
C SER A 321 -4.64 44.18 -9.98
N GLN A 322 -4.41 43.12 -10.77
CA GLN A 322 -5.40 42.62 -11.74
C GLN A 322 -6.63 42.00 -11.07
N PHE A 323 -6.51 41.54 -9.82
CA PHE A 323 -7.53 40.83 -9.08
C PHE A 323 -8.18 41.67 -7.98
N ILE A 324 -7.70 42.88 -7.78
CA ILE A 324 -8.20 43.80 -6.76
C ILE A 324 -9.17 44.82 -7.39
N PRO A 325 -10.44 44.84 -6.96
CA PRO A 325 -11.44 45.77 -7.52
C PRO A 325 -10.99 47.21 -7.41
N GLY A 326 -11.10 47.95 -8.51
CA GLY A 326 -10.79 49.38 -8.58
C GLY A 326 -9.31 49.68 -8.86
N GLU A 327 -8.42 48.70 -8.83
CA GLU A 327 -7.05 48.87 -9.23
C GLU A 327 -6.85 48.66 -10.73
N ILE A 328 -5.85 49.33 -11.28
CA ILE A 328 -5.44 49.18 -12.68
C ILE A 328 -3.93 49.02 -12.66
N PRO A 329 -3.36 47.92 -13.19
CA PRO A 329 -1.91 47.75 -13.26
C PRO A 329 -1.17 48.90 -13.94
N ASP A 330 -0.03 49.29 -13.44
CA ASP A 330 0.72 50.44 -13.93
C ASP A 330 1.12 50.29 -15.40
N TRP A 331 1.43 49.06 -15.85
CA TRP A 331 1.75 48.81 -17.25
C TRP A 331 0.56 49.10 -18.21
N ILE A 332 -0.70 48.95 -17.75
CA ILE A 332 -1.86 49.37 -18.51
C ILE A 332 -2.00 50.90 -18.51
N MET A 333 -1.69 51.53 -17.37
CA MET A 333 -1.68 52.99 -17.25
C MET A 333 -0.59 53.63 -18.10
N ALA A 334 0.53 52.95 -18.33
CA ALA A 334 1.63 53.40 -19.19
C ALA A 334 1.30 53.37 -20.70
N ILE A 335 0.14 52.87 -21.12
CA ILE A 335 -0.30 52.90 -22.52
C ILE A 335 -0.74 54.36 -22.86
N ASP A 336 0.03 55.03 -23.69
CA ASP A 336 -0.20 56.45 -24.06
C ASP A 336 -1.54 56.64 -24.80
N ASN A 337 -1.95 55.71 -25.63
CA ASN A 337 -3.18 55.78 -26.40
C ASN A 337 -4.38 55.42 -25.51
N GLU A 338 -5.25 56.39 -25.24
CA GLU A 338 -6.44 56.24 -24.39
C GLU A 338 -7.41 55.18 -24.90
N SER A 339 -7.55 55.05 -26.23
CA SER A 339 -8.46 54.04 -26.82
C SER A 339 -7.91 52.62 -26.66
N GLU A 340 -6.60 52.42 -26.82
CA GLU A 340 -5.90 51.15 -26.60
C GLU A 340 -5.90 50.79 -25.11
N ARG A 341 -5.65 51.78 -24.24
CA ARG A 341 -5.72 51.57 -22.79
C ARG A 341 -7.10 51.13 -22.35
N LYS A 342 -8.19 51.78 -22.82
CA LYS A 342 -9.56 51.36 -22.53
C LYS A 342 -9.88 49.95 -23.09
N ALA A 343 -9.44 49.66 -24.30
CA ALA A 343 -9.58 48.33 -24.89
C ALA A 343 -8.86 47.26 -24.06
N MET A 344 -7.63 47.55 -23.62
CA MET A 344 -6.85 46.64 -22.77
C MET A 344 -7.51 46.44 -21.39
N MET A 345 -7.98 47.54 -20.75
CA MET A 345 -8.73 47.45 -19.48
C MET A 345 -10.00 46.60 -19.63
N THR A 346 -10.73 46.74 -20.74
CA THR A 346 -11.91 45.93 -21.01
C THR A 346 -11.55 44.45 -21.26
N MET A 347 -10.50 44.20 -22.03
CA MET A 347 -10.03 42.85 -22.34
C MET A 347 -9.54 42.13 -21.07
N MET A 348 -8.81 42.82 -20.25
CA MET A 348 -8.27 42.30 -18.98
C MET A 348 -9.32 42.30 -17.86
N GLY A 349 -10.43 43.06 -18.02
CA GLY A 349 -11.49 43.16 -17.02
C GLY A 349 -11.06 43.91 -15.76
N VAL A 350 -10.15 44.89 -15.85
CA VAL A 350 -9.62 45.66 -14.71
C VAL A 350 -10.28 47.06 -14.63
N GLY A 351 -10.19 47.72 -13.47
CA GLY A 351 -10.71 49.06 -13.24
C GLY A 351 -12.18 49.09 -12.84
N GLN A 352 -12.90 50.13 -13.24
CA GLN A 352 -14.31 50.27 -12.91
C GLN A 352 -15.15 49.17 -13.59
N GLY A 353 -15.89 48.40 -12.77
CA GLY A 353 -16.68 47.25 -13.23
C GLY A 353 -15.96 45.92 -13.25
N TYR A 354 -14.82 45.82 -12.59
CA TYR A 354 -14.15 44.55 -12.38
C TYR A 354 -15.08 43.54 -11.69
N ASP A 355 -15.23 42.38 -12.31
CA ASP A 355 -15.99 41.27 -11.73
C ASP A 355 -15.09 40.41 -10.86
N ILE A 356 -15.22 40.55 -9.54
CA ILE A 356 -14.41 39.85 -8.55
C ILE A 356 -14.52 38.31 -8.69
N THR A 357 -15.57 37.77 -9.28
CA THR A 357 -15.71 36.31 -9.49
C THR A 357 -14.66 35.77 -10.46
N ARG A 358 -13.98 36.63 -11.22
CA ARG A 358 -12.85 36.27 -12.10
C ARG A 358 -11.52 36.09 -11.33
N SER A 359 -11.46 36.55 -10.10
CA SER A 359 -10.27 36.34 -9.25
C SER A 359 -10.09 34.85 -8.98
N PRO A 360 -8.86 34.31 -9.11
CA PRO A 360 -8.56 32.92 -8.75
C PRO A 360 -8.78 32.63 -7.27
N PHE A 361 -8.87 33.67 -6.44
CA PHE A 361 -9.07 33.58 -5.00
C PHE A 361 -10.54 33.69 -4.58
N TYR A 362 -11.43 34.12 -5.49
CA TYR A 362 -12.82 34.38 -5.14
C TYR A 362 -13.52 33.15 -4.55
N ASN A 363 -14.05 33.32 -3.33
CA ASN A 363 -14.74 32.28 -2.58
C ASN A 363 -13.92 30.99 -2.37
N LYS A 364 -12.58 31.10 -2.34
CA LYS A 364 -11.65 29.97 -2.12
C LYS A 364 -11.06 29.97 -0.71
N ILE A 365 -10.55 28.84 -0.32
CA ILE A 365 -9.66 28.68 0.83
C ILE A 365 -8.23 28.89 0.32
N VAL A 366 -7.56 29.90 0.81
CA VAL A 366 -6.17 30.21 0.45
C VAL A 366 -5.28 29.76 1.59
N ILE A 367 -4.33 28.85 1.33
CA ILE A 367 -3.34 28.39 2.32
C ILE A 367 -2.00 29.00 1.99
N ILE A 368 -1.43 29.75 2.95
CA ILE A 368 -0.10 30.32 2.85
C ILE A 368 0.88 29.42 3.59
N GLY A 369 1.91 28.94 2.87
CA GLY A 369 2.96 28.10 3.43
C GLY A 369 4.27 28.29 2.70
N ALA A 370 5.25 27.43 2.97
CA ALA A 370 6.57 27.52 2.37
C ALA A 370 7.02 26.18 1.80
N SER A 371 7.54 26.22 0.58
CA SER A 371 8.20 25.06 -0.06
C SER A 371 9.69 25.24 -0.20
N VAL A 372 10.22 26.40 0.16
CA VAL A 372 11.67 26.67 0.08
C VAL A 372 12.44 25.63 0.87
N GLU A 373 13.47 25.05 0.26
CA GLU A 373 14.21 23.90 0.79
C GLU A 373 14.82 24.16 2.18
N VAL A 374 15.22 25.41 2.45
CA VAL A 374 15.83 25.81 3.73
C VAL A 374 14.90 25.59 4.94
N LEU A 375 13.59 25.62 4.78
CA LEU A 375 12.64 25.47 5.87
C LEU A 375 12.26 24.01 6.14
N HIS A 376 12.60 23.08 5.24
CA HIS A 376 12.43 21.62 5.40
C HIS A 376 11.02 21.14 5.84
N ASP A 377 9.97 21.90 5.54
CA ASP A 377 8.60 21.46 5.81
C ASP A 377 8.04 20.69 4.62
N VAL A 378 8.53 19.47 4.47
CA VAL A 378 8.13 18.56 3.40
C VAL A 378 7.70 17.22 3.95
N LYS A 379 6.78 16.56 3.24
CA LYS A 379 6.17 15.27 3.61
C LYS A 379 6.26 14.30 2.45
N SER A 380 6.66 13.08 2.72
CA SER A 380 6.50 12.00 1.76
C SER A 380 5.03 11.55 1.74
N THR A 381 4.42 11.59 0.57
CA THR A 381 3.01 11.26 0.34
C THR A 381 2.88 10.08 -0.63
N PRO A 382 1.68 9.50 -0.85
CA PRO A 382 1.51 8.44 -1.83
C PRO A 382 2.00 8.77 -3.24
N TYR A 383 2.12 10.05 -3.60
CA TYR A 383 2.68 10.50 -4.89
C TYR A 383 4.20 10.76 -4.87
N TYR A 384 4.90 10.43 -3.78
CA TYR A 384 6.34 10.68 -3.64
C TYR A 384 7.17 10.23 -4.85
N ASN A 385 6.85 9.10 -5.44
CA ASN A 385 7.57 8.54 -6.58
C ASN A 385 6.75 8.55 -7.88
N TYR A 386 5.97 9.60 -8.08
CA TYR A 386 5.16 9.74 -9.31
C TYR A 386 6.08 9.88 -10.53
N MET A 387 5.79 9.10 -11.60
CA MET A 387 6.63 9.02 -12.81
C MET A 387 8.09 8.62 -12.55
N ASP A 388 8.34 7.88 -11.47
CA ASP A 388 9.67 7.42 -11.05
C ASP A 388 10.64 8.57 -10.68
N ILE A 389 10.09 9.73 -10.32
CA ILE A 389 10.84 10.90 -9.84
C ILE A 389 10.46 11.15 -8.38
N PRO A 390 11.37 10.89 -7.43
CA PRO A 390 11.12 11.17 -6.02
C PRO A 390 10.93 12.65 -5.75
N GLN A 391 9.78 13.04 -5.20
CA GLN A 391 9.50 14.40 -4.77
C GLN A 391 8.63 14.40 -3.52
N ASP A 392 9.06 15.12 -2.51
CA ASP A 392 8.26 15.37 -1.32
C ASP A 392 7.22 16.45 -1.58
N THR A 393 6.11 16.35 -0.87
CA THR A 393 5.01 17.32 -0.91
C THR A 393 5.22 18.36 0.19
N PRO A 394 5.12 19.68 -0.10
CA PRO A 394 5.15 20.71 0.94
C PRO A 394 4.08 20.47 2.02
N GLY A 395 4.42 20.76 3.28
CA GLY A 395 3.54 20.49 4.42
C GLY A 395 2.16 21.12 4.27
N PHE A 396 2.08 22.37 3.86
CA PHE A 396 0.81 23.08 3.66
C PHE A 396 -0.07 22.48 2.55
N GLU A 397 0.50 21.79 1.57
CA GLU A 397 -0.26 21.08 0.53
C GLU A 397 -0.90 19.79 1.05
N THR A 398 -0.38 19.20 2.12
CA THR A 398 -1.07 18.07 2.78
C THR A 398 -2.37 18.52 3.43
N HIS A 399 -2.40 19.73 4.01
CA HIS A 399 -3.62 20.35 4.52
C HIS A 399 -4.63 20.61 3.39
N ALA A 400 -4.17 21.07 2.22
CA ALA A 400 -5.01 21.28 1.05
C ALA A 400 -5.70 19.99 0.59
N ASN A 401 -4.94 18.89 0.50
CA ASN A 401 -5.49 17.57 0.14
C ASN A 401 -6.53 17.08 1.16
N ALA A 402 -6.26 17.29 2.46
CA ALA A 402 -7.20 16.93 3.52
C ALA A 402 -8.50 17.77 3.44
N ILE A 403 -8.38 19.08 3.27
CA ILE A 403 -9.52 19.99 3.09
C ILE A 403 -10.36 19.58 1.89
N GLN A 404 -9.72 19.34 0.74
CA GLN A 404 -10.40 18.96 -0.48
C GLN A 404 -11.11 17.62 -0.35
N THR A 405 -10.48 16.64 0.37
CA THR A 405 -11.12 15.37 0.69
C THR A 405 -12.40 15.55 1.50
N ILE A 406 -12.40 16.48 2.47
CA ILE A 406 -13.55 16.74 3.34
C ILE A 406 -14.65 17.48 2.56
N ILE A 407 -14.31 18.54 1.81
CA ILE A 407 -15.29 19.37 1.07
C ILE A 407 -16.06 18.54 0.04
N HIS A 408 -15.36 17.68 -0.67
CA HIS A 408 -15.97 16.82 -1.70
C HIS A 408 -16.50 15.50 -1.16
N GLU A 409 -16.37 15.24 0.16
CA GLU A 409 -16.71 13.94 0.78
C GLU A 409 -16.11 12.73 0.05
N ASN A 410 -14.96 12.95 -0.60
CA ASN A 410 -14.30 11.96 -1.46
C ASN A 410 -13.31 11.11 -0.66
N TYR A 411 -13.83 10.42 0.34
CA TYR A 411 -13.04 9.60 1.25
C TYR A 411 -12.60 8.27 0.63
N LEU A 412 -11.48 7.76 1.12
CA LEU A 412 -11.04 6.40 0.87
C LEU A 412 -11.65 5.46 1.91
N TYR A 413 -12.29 4.41 1.44
CA TYR A 413 -12.96 3.44 2.30
C TYR A 413 -12.13 2.18 2.44
N VAL A 414 -11.83 1.77 3.65
CA VAL A 414 -11.26 0.44 3.88
C VAL A 414 -12.39 -0.59 3.72
N PHE A 415 -12.19 -1.54 2.81
CA PHE A 415 -13.21 -2.54 2.50
C PHE A 415 -13.61 -3.31 3.76
N GLY A 416 -14.90 -3.32 4.05
CA GLY A 416 -15.46 -4.00 5.23
C GLY A 416 -15.26 -3.29 6.56
N GLY A 417 -14.83 -2.02 6.58
CA GLY A 417 -14.61 -1.25 7.81
C GLY A 417 -15.77 -1.27 8.80
N ARG A 418 -17.01 -1.35 8.34
CA ARG A 418 -18.21 -1.47 9.20
C ARG A 418 -18.31 -2.78 9.98
N LEU A 419 -17.61 -3.85 9.55
CA LEU A 419 -17.61 -5.15 10.22
C LEU A 419 -16.58 -5.28 11.36
N THR A 420 -15.72 -4.27 11.55
CA THR A 420 -14.74 -4.23 12.66
C THR A 420 -15.36 -4.18 14.06
N ARG A 421 -16.67 -4.02 14.15
CA ARG A 421 -17.40 -3.91 15.43
C ARG A 421 -17.24 -5.11 16.38
N LEU A 422 -16.96 -6.30 15.82
CA LEU A 422 -16.88 -7.54 16.62
C LEU A 422 -15.59 -7.67 17.43
N PHE A 423 -14.51 -6.94 17.06
CA PHE A 423 -13.24 -6.97 17.77
C PHE A 423 -12.83 -5.57 18.21
N GLN A 424 -13.03 -5.27 19.49
CA GLN A 424 -12.58 -4.02 20.09
C GLN A 424 -11.04 -3.98 20.04
N GLY A 425 -10.48 -2.99 19.36
CA GLY A 425 -9.05 -2.73 19.33
C GLY A 425 -8.26 -3.38 18.19
N GLY A 426 -8.91 -4.05 17.23
CA GLY A 426 -8.21 -4.61 16.05
C GLY A 426 -7.88 -3.52 15.03
N ALA A 427 -6.61 -3.48 14.59
CA ALA A 427 -6.15 -2.56 13.53
C ALA A 427 -6.76 -2.89 12.15
N TYR A 428 -7.30 -4.10 11.98
CA TYR A 428 -7.76 -4.61 10.69
C TYR A 428 -9.24 -4.98 10.71
N PRO A 429 -9.98 -4.67 9.61
CA PRO A 429 -11.36 -5.11 9.45
C PRO A 429 -11.49 -6.64 9.45
N LEU A 430 -12.53 -7.15 10.12
CA LEU A 430 -12.82 -8.60 10.15
C LEU A 430 -12.94 -9.21 8.74
N VAL A 431 -13.42 -8.44 7.78
CA VAL A 431 -13.55 -8.86 6.37
C VAL A 431 -12.21 -9.25 5.75
N HIS A 432 -11.09 -8.63 6.16
CA HIS A 432 -9.77 -9.04 5.66
C HIS A 432 -9.48 -10.51 5.97
N PHE A 433 -9.82 -10.98 7.16
CA PHE A 433 -9.63 -12.37 7.56
C PHE A 433 -10.53 -13.32 6.77
N PHE A 434 -11.77 -12.91 6.46
CA PHE A 434 -12.64 -13.69 5.57
C PHE A 434 -12.16 -13.74 4.13
N VAL A 435 -11.58 -12.65 3.61
CA VAL A 435 -10.97 -12.63 2.28
C VAL A 435 -9.78 -13.59 2.23
N ILE A 436 -8.88 -13.52 3.22
CA ILE A 436 -7.74 -14.45 3.33
C ILE A 436 -8.23 -15.89 3.37
N ALA A 437 -9.19 -16.20 4.26
CA ALA A 437 -9.72 -17.54 4.40
C ALA A 437 -10.40 -18.03 3.11
N GLY A 438 -11.20 -17.19 2.47
CA GLY A 438 -11.90 -17.51 1.23
C GLY A 438 -10.95 -17.88 0.09
N LEU A 439 -9.92 -17.09 -0.13
CA LEU A 439 -8.92 -17.36 -1.17
C LEU A 439 -8.07 -18.60 -0.84
N CYS A 440 -7.65 -18.79 0.40
CA CYS A 440 -6.97 -20.02 0.80
C CYS A 440 -7.84 -21.29 0.58
N ILE A 441 -9.14 -21.19 0.84
CA ILE A 441 -10.09 -22.28 0.60
C ILE A 441 -10.24 -22.56 -0.91
N ILE A 442 -10.32 -21.51 -1.74
CA ILE A 442 -10.38 -21.67 -3.20
C ILE A 442 -9.11 -22.33 -3.70
N ALA A 443 -7.93 -21.86 -3.28
CA ALA A 443 -6.64 -22.46 -3.62
C ALA A 443 -6.56 -23.95 -3.22
N TYR A 444 -7.07 -24.30 -2.04
CA TYR A 444 -7.18 -25.70 -1.60
C TYR A 444 -8.07 -26.52 -2.54
N PHE A 445 -9.25 -26.01 -2.89
CA PHE A 445 -10.15 -26.73 -3.81
C PHE A 445 -9.57 -26.90 -5.21
N ILE A 446 -8.89 -25.90 -5.73
CA ILE A 446 -8.17 -25.96 -7.01
C ILE A 446 -7.14 -27.07 -6.96
N PHE A 447 -6.31 -27.11 -5.91
CA PHE A 447 -5.25 -28.10 -5.76
C PHE A 447 -5.79 -29.53 -5.65
N ARG A 448 -6.91 -29.72 -4.93
CA ARG A 448 -7.42 -31.06 -4.55
C ARG A 448 -8.49 -31.62 -5.47
N LYS A 449 -9.38 -30.77 -6.03
CA LYS A 449 -10.53 -31.23 -6.82
C LYS A 449 -10.22 -31.41 -8.30
N LEU A 450 -9.29 -30.66 -8.84
CA LEU A 450 -8.98 -30.73 -10.27
C LEU A 450 -8.13 -31.97 -10.63
N ASP A 451 -7.57 -32.66 -9.63
CA ASP A 451 -6.71 -33.86 -9.80
C ASP A 451 -5.67 -33.71 -10.92
N VAL A 452 -5.14 -32.50 -11.03
CA VAL A 452 -4.15 -32.13 -12.05
C VAL A 452 -2.73 -32.14 -11.46
N HIS A 453 -1.77 -32.22 -12.36
CA HIS A 453 -0.37 -32.15 -11.96
C HIS A 453 -0.10 -30.88 -11.13
N PRO A 454 0.71 -30.95 -10.04
CA PRO A 454 0.96 -29.81 -9.15
C PRO A 454 1.35 -28.51 -9.86
N ILE A 455 2.14 -28.60 -10.94
CA ILE A 455 2.53 -27.42 -11.75
C ILE A 455 1.31 -26.75 -12.37
N LEU A 456 0.37 -27.50 -12.92
CA LEU A 456 -0.84 -26.93 -13.52
C LEU A 456 -1.77 -26.34 -12.45
N ALA A 457 -1.89 -26.99 -11.29
CA ALA A 457 -2.59 -26.43 -10.14
C ALA A 457 -1.95 -25.09 -9.71
N GLY A 458 -0.61 -25.02 -9.68
CA GLY A 458 0.13 -23.80 -9.37
C GLY A 458 -0.16 -22.65 -10.36
N ILE A 459 -0.27 -22.97 -11.65
CA ILE A 459 -0.63 -21.96 -12.68
C ILE A 459 -2.06 -21.42 -12.43
N ILE A 460 -3.01 -22.29 -12.15
CA ILE A 460 -4.41 -21.88 -11.89
C ILE A 460 -4.50 -21.04 -10.60
N ILE A 461 -3.77 -21.42 -9.57
CA ILE A 461 -3.69 -20.70 -8.29
C ILE A 461 -2.99 -19.33 -8.49
N LEU A 462 -1.97 -19.26 -9.34
CA LEU A 462 -1.37 -17.99 -9.74
C LEU A 462 -2.39 -17.08 -10.44
N MET A 463 -3.23 -17.63 -11.32
CA MET A 463 -4.31 -16.87 -11.95
C MET A 463 -5.36 -16.38 -10.93
N GLU A 464 -5.67 -17.17 -9.90
CA GLU A 464 -6.50 -16.73 -8.78
C GLU A 464 -5.90 -15.49 -8.11
N GLY A 465 -4.61 -15.54 -7.76
CA GLY A 465 -3.90 -14.42 -7.16
C GLY A 465 -3.88 -13.18 -8.05
N VAL A 466 -3.62 -13.34 -9.35
CA VAL A 466 -3.65 -12.24 -10.34
C VAL A 466 -5.05 -11.65 -10.47
N THR A 467 -6.08 -12.47 -10.48
CA THR A 467 -7.47 -12.01 -10.54
C THR A 467 -7.85 -11.21 -9.30
N TYR A 468 -7.49 -11.71 -8.11
CA TYR A 468 -7.71 -10.98 -6.86
C TYR A 468 -6.96 -9.65 -6.83
N TYR A 469 -5.69 -9.65 -7.23
CA TYR A 469 -4.87 -8.44 -7.34
C TYR A 469 -5.52 -7.39 -8.25
N GLY A 470 -5.93 -7.80 -9.45
CA GLY A 470 -6.61 -6.91 -10.38
C GLY A 470 -7.95 -6.37 -9.85
N LEU A 471 -8.73 -7.20 -9.15
CA LEU A 471 -9.96 -6.77 -8.49
C LEU A 471 -9.68 -5.72 -7.40
N ALA A 472 -8.67 -5.95 -6.55
CA ALA A 472 -8.31 -5.02 -5.49
C ALA A 472 -7.86 -3.65 -6.03
N LEU A 473 -7.09 -3.64 -7.12
CA LEU A 473 -6.68 -2.41 -7.80
C LEU A 473 -7.85 -1.73 -8.51
N GLY A 474 -8.71 -2.50 -9.17
CA GLY A 474 -9.90 -1.97 -9.84
C GLY A 474 -10.90 -1.32 -8.89
N LEU A 475 -11.10 -1.89 -7.70
CA LEU A 475 -11.94 -1.29 -6.66
C LEU A 475 -11.36 0.04 -6.13
N PHE A 476 -10.03 0.15 -6.05
CA PHE A 476 -9.39 1.40 -5.67
C PHE A 476 -9.53 2.48 -6.76
N ALA A 477 -9.33 2.11 -8.02
CA ALA A 477 -9.47 3.02 -9.17
C ALA A 477 -10.93 3.37 -9.49
N ASN A 478 -11.90 2.74 -8.79
CA ASN A 478 -13.32 2.76 -9.15
C ASN A 478 -13.58 2.23 -10.58
N ASP A 479 -12.77 1.27 -11.00
CA ASP A 479 -12.82 0.62 -12.29
C ASP A 479 -12.54 -0.88 -12.16
N ILE A 480 -13.58 -1.67 -11.95
CA ILE A 480 -13.47 -3.12 -11.74
C ILE A 480 -12.78 -3.82 -12.93
N LEU A 481 -12.88 -3.26 -14.11
CA LEU A 481 -12.26 -3.80 -15.32
C LEU A 481 -10.83 -3.30 -15.57
N TRP A 482 -10.27 -2.52 -14.65
CA TRP A 482 -8.92 -1.94 -14.79
C TRP A 482 -7.86 -2.94 -15.25
N MET A 483 -7.83 -4.14 -14.67
CA MET A 483 -6.85 -5.17 -15.06
C MET A 483 -7.08 -5.64 -16.50
N VAL A 484 -8.33 -5.84 -16.91
CA VAL A 484 -8.67 -6.26 -18.28
C VAL A 484 -8.26 -5.18 -19.26
N LYS A 485 -8.54 -3.92 -18.95
CA LYS A 485 -8.12 -2.76 -19.75
C LYS A 485 -6.59 -2.70 -19.86
N SER A 486 -5.86 -2.87 -18.77
CA SER A 486 -4.40 -2.84 -18.75
C SER A 486 -3.77 -3.95 -19.60
N ILE A 487 -4.33 -5.16 -19.57
CA ILE A 487 -3.88 -6.28 -20.41
C ILE A 487 -4.19 -5.99 -21.88
N ILE A 488 -5.39 -5.55 -22.19
CA ILE A 488 -5.80 -5.25 -23.56
C ILE A 488 -4.95 -4.12 -24.15
N SER A 489 -4.74 -3.04 -23.41
CA SER A 489 -3.91 -1.90 -23.85
C SER A 489 -2.44 -2.27 -24.08
N ALA A 490 -1.92 -3.27 -23.36
CA ALA A 490 -0.55 -3.76 -23.58
C ALA A 490 -0.39 -4.61 -24.85
N VAL A 491 -1.48 -5.20 -25.37
CA VAL A 491 -1.46 -6.15 -26.48
C VAL A 491 -2.00 -5.56 -27.78
N ILE A 492 -2.95 -4.60 -27.68
CA ILE A 492 -3.66 -4.03 -28.83
C ILE A 492 -3.19 -2.59 -29.08
N PRO A 493 -3.00 -2.16 -30.36
CA PRO A 493 -2.69 -0.78 -30.68
C PRO A 493 -3.73 0.20 -30.14
N ASN A 494 -3.30 1.36 -29.62
CA ASN A 494 -4.13 2.35 -28.95
C ASN A 494 -5.39 2.74 -29.75
N SER A 495 -5.27 2.88 -31.06
CA SER A 495 -6.42 3.22 -31.93
C SER A 495 -7.53 2.16 -31.96
N LEU A 496 -7.19 0.88 -31.78
CA LEU A 496 -8.17 -0.20 -31.70
C LEU A 496 -8.69 -0.39 -30.28
N TYR A 497 -7.84 -0.09 -29.28
CA TYR A 497 -8.22 -0.09 -27.88
C TYR A 497 -9.31 0.93 -27.59
N ASP A 498 -9.17 2.16 -28.09
CA ASP A 498 -10.16 3.24 -27.89
C ASP A 498 -11.53 2.85 -28.45
N ILE A 499 -11.56 2.24 -29.66
CA ILE A 499 -12.81 1.77 -30.26
C ILE A 499 -13.46 0.65 -29.42
N ILE A 500 -12.65 -0.29 -28.93
CA ILE A 500 -13.14 -1.40 -28.09
C ILE A 500 -13.60 -0.87 -26.73
N TYR A 501 -12.85 0.07 -26.15
CA TYR A 501 -13.16 0.69 -24.87
C TYR A 501 -14.48 1.46 -24.92
N ASP A 502 -14.65 2.33 -25.91
CA ASP A 502 -15.86 3.13 -26.06
C ASP A 502 -17.11 2.30 -26.42
N SER A 503 -16.90 1.14 -27.07
CA SER A 503 -18.02 0.31 -27.55
C SER A 503 -18.45 -0.80 -26.58
N LEU A 504 -17.51 -1.36 -25.80
CA LEU A 504 -17.71 -2.58 -24.99
C LEU A 504 -17.60 -2.36 -23.50
N LEU A 505 -16.84 -1.35 -23.05
CA LEU A 505 -16.59 -1.12 -21.64
C LEU A 505 -17.47 0.03 -21.17
N VAL A 506 -18.55 -0.31 -20.50
CA VAL A 506 -19.42 0.66 -19.82
C VAL A 506 -18.54 1.50 -18.90
N LYS A 507 -18.48 2.82 -19.16
CA LYS A 507 -17.99 3.76 -18.14
C LYS A 507 -18.82 3.53 -16.89
N LEU A 508 -18.16 3.07 -15.82
CA LEU A 508 -18.79 3.11 -14.52
C LEU A 508 -19.08 4.58 -14.19
N PRO A 509 -20.25 4.90 -13.65
CA PRO A 509 -20.59 6.27 -13.32
C PRO A 509 -19.59 6.83 -12.33
N ASP A 510 -19.43 8.14 -12.34
CA ASP A 510 -18.56 9.05 -11.58
C ASP A 510 -17.69 8.46 -10.47
N PRO A 511 -16.52 9.03 -10.19
CA PRO A 511 -15.57 8.52 -9.21
C PRO A 511 -16.24 8.34 -7.86
N GLY A 512 -16.99 7.26 -7.74
CA GLY A 512 -17.56 6.79 -6.49
C GLY A 512 -16.44 6.42 -5.54
N GLN A 513 -16.81 6.05 -4.36
CA GLN A 513 -15.96 5.73 -3.25
C GLN A 513 -14.85 4.73 -3.64
N SER A 514 -13.60 5.14 -3.57
CA SER A 514 -12.45 4.25 -3.74
C SER A 514 -12.30 3.32 -2.53
N TYR A 515 -12.20 2.00 -2.79
CA TYR A 515 -12.06 1.00 -1.73
C TYR A 515 -10.62 0.51 -1.62
N VAL A 516 -10.08 0.54 -0.41
CA VAL A 516 -8.77 -0.02 -0.06
C VAL A 516 -8.96 -1.45 0.42
N MET A 517 -8.51 -2.43 -0.38
CA MET A 517 -8.48 -3.84 0.00
C MET A 517 -7.07 -4.29 0.38
N PRO A 518 -6.90 -5.26 1.29
CA PRO A 518 -5.60 -5.85 1.55
C PRO A 518 -5.15 -6.62 0.29
N ILE A 519 -3.87 -6.54 -0.04
CA ILE A 519 -3.29 -7.24 -1.20
C ILE A 519 -2.28 -8.29 -0.75
N VAL A 520 -1.33 -7.88 0.08
CA VAL A 520 -0.16 -8.71 0.41
C VAL A 520 -0.55 -9.93 1.25
N ALA A 521 -1.34 -9.73 2.30
CA ALA A 521 -1.72 -10.82 3.19
C ALA A 521 -2.56 -11.91 2.49
N PRO A 522 -3.59 -11.59 1.67
CA PRO A 522 -4.33 -12.60 0.92
C PRO A 522 -3.46 -13.35 -0.10
N LEU A 523 -2.59 -12.68 -0.83
CA LEU A 523 -1.67 -13.32 -1.78
C LEU A 523 -0.67 -14.24 -1.07
N ALA A 524 -0.12 -13.80 0.07
CA ALA A 524 0.73 -14.65 0.91
C ALA A 524 -0.02 -15.90 1.40
N GLY A 525 -1.29 -15.76 1.80
CA GLY A 525 -2.14 -16.86 2.20
C GLY A 525 -2.34 -17.90 1.11
N ILE A 526 -2.60 -17.48 -0.12
CA ILE A 526 -2.69 -18.35 -1.30
C ILE A 526 -1.39 -19.15 -1.48
N VAL A 527 -0.23 -18.45 -1.46
CA VAL A 527 1.08 -19.07 -1.64
C VAL A 527 1.40 -20.06 -0.51
N ILE A 528 1.17 -19.68 0.74
CA ILE A 528 1.42 -20.54 1.91
C ILE A 528 0.54 -21.80 1.82
N THR A 529 -0.72 -21.65 1.45
CA THR A 529 -1.66 -22.78 1.28
C THR A 529 -1.19 -23.72 0.18
N TYR A 530 -0.82 -23.20 -0.98
CA TYR A 530 -0.33 -24.00 -2.10
C TYR A 530 0.95 -24.76 -1.72
N VAL A 531 1.96 -24.06 -1.21
CA VAL A 531 3.25 -24.65 -0.84
C VAL A 531 3.10 -25.72 0.24
N SER A 532 2.28 -25.46 1.25
CA SER A 532 2.01 -26.44 2.33
C SER A 532 1.39 -27.73 1.77
N ASN A 533 0.44 -27.62 0.86
CA ASN A 533 -0.22 -28.78 0.23
C ASN A 533 0.74 -29.54 -0.71
N VAL A 534 1.58 -28.85 -1.49
CA VAL A 534 2.61 -29.48 -2.34
C VAL A 534 3.64 -30.25 -1.50
N ILE A 535 4.16 -29.61 -0.44
CA ILE A 535 5.12 -30.27 0.47
C ILE A 535 4.48 -31.53 1.10
N PHE A 536 3.25 -31.42 1.56
CA PHE A 536 2.54 -32.56 2.15
C PHE A 536 2.32 -33.70 1.15
N GLN A 537 1.90 -33.39 -0.07
CA GLN A 537 1.76 -34.40 -1.13
C GLN A 537 3.10 -35.09 -1.40
N PHE A 538 4.17 -34.33 -1.55
CA PHE A 538 5.51 -34.87 -1.77
C PHE A 538 5.95 -35.78 -0.63
N LEU A 539 5.74 -35.38 0.63
CA LEU A 539 6.10 -36.20 1.80
C LEU A 539 5.29 -37.50 1.88
N ASN A 540 4.00 -37.46 1.53
CA ASN A 540 3.15 -38.66 1.49
C ASN A 540 3.61 -39.59 0.37
N GLU A 541 3.87 -39.10 -0.82
CA GLU A 541 4.36 -39.89 -1.94
C GLU A 541 5.68 -40.60 -1.59
N GLN A 542 6.58 -39.89 -0.90
CA GLN A 542 7.82 -40.50 -0.40
C GLN A 542 7.57 -41.59 0.64
N LYS A 543 6.61 -41.41 1.55
CA LYS A 543 6.23 -42.43 2.54
C LYS A 543 5.62 -43.66 1.89
N ASP A 544 4.73 -43.47 0.93
CA ASP A 544 4.08 -44.57 0.22
C ASP A 544 5.09 -45.36 -0.61
N LYS A 545 6.02 -44.67 -1.27
CA LYS A 545 7.14 -45.30 -1.99
C LYS A 545 8.06 -46.10 -1.04
N LYS A 546 8.38 -45.53 0.11
CA LYS A 546 9.18 -46.24 1.13
C LYS A 546 8.45 -47.44 1.67
N PHE A 547 7.18 -47.31 2.03
CA PHE A 547 6.35 -48.42 2.52
C PHE A 547 6.28 -49.57 1.53
N LEU A 548 6.09 -49.27 0.22
CA LEU A 548 6.10 -50.28 -0.84
C LEU A 548 7.48 -50.98 -0.90
N LYS A 549 8.57 -50.23 -0.86
CA LYS A 549 9.92 -50.82 -0.87
C LYS A 549 10.22 -51.68 0.35
N ASP A 550 9.82 -51.23 1.52
CA ASP A 550 10.05 -51.97 2.78
C ASP A 550 9.19 -53.25 2.85
N THR A 551 7.96 -53.19 2.33
CA THR A 551 7.03 -54.33 2.36
C THR A 551 7.35 -55.40 1.32
N PHE A 552 7.70 -54.99 0.12
CA PHE A 552 7.89 -55.93 -1.01
C PHE A 552 9.36 -56.17 -1.35
N GLY A 553 10.28 -55.37 -0.78
CA GLY A 553 11.72 -55.45 -1.06
C GLY A 553 12.41 -56.78 -0.68
N THR A 554 11.75 -57.57 0.19
CA THR A 554 12.18 -58.93 0.55
C THR A 554 11.86 -59.96 -0.55
N TYR A 555 10.88 -59.67 -1.39
CA TYR A 555 10.39 -60.62 -2.41
C TYR A 555 10.72 -60.18 -3.84
N ILE A 556 10.78 -58.87 -4.05
CA ILE A 556 10.93 -58.27 -5.38
C ILE A 556 12.09 -57.25 -5.32
N SER A 557 12.93 -57.19 -6.35
CA SER A 557 14.02 -56.24 -6.37
C SER A 557 13.53 -54.80 -6.32
N PRO A 558 14.22 -53.89 -5.56
CA PRO A 558 13.84 -52.49 -5.48
C PRO A 558 13.69 -51.81 -6.84
N GLY A 559 14.50 -52.15 -7.83
CA GLY A 559 14.38 -51.62 -9.19
C GLY A 559 13.10 -52.07 -9.94
N LEU A 560 12.58 -53.23 -9.64
CA LEU A 560 11.26 -53.72 -10.17
C LEU A 560 10.09 -52.98 -9.50
N ILE A 561 10.21 -52.70 -8.20
CA ILE A 561 9.18 -51.91 -7.48
C ILE A 561 9.13 -50.47 -8.05
N ASP A 562 10.27 -49.85 -8.33
CA ASP A 562 10.33 -48.53 -8.94
C ASP A 562 9.67 -48.56 -10.35
N LYS A 563 9.93 -49.56 -11.18
CA LYS A 563 9.30 -49.71 -12.50
C LYS A 563 7.78 -49.93 -12.42
N MET A 564 7.31 -50.66 -11.41
CA MET A 564 5.88 -50.86 -11.18
C MET A 564 5.18 -49.58 -10.74
N HIS A 565 5.82 -48.81 -9.85
CA HIS A 565 5.32 -47.55 -9.38
C HIS A 565 5.24 -46.51 -10.53
N GLU A 566 6.29 -46.38 -11.33
CA GLU A 566 6.32 -45.47 -12.50
C GLU A 566 5.23 -45.79 -13.54
N LYS A 567 4.93 -47.08 -13.73
CA LYS A 567 3.89 -47.52 -14.70
C LYS A 567 2.48 -47.59 -14.12
N HIS A 568 2.29 -47.25 -12.84
CA HIS A 568 1.01 -47.37 -12.14
C HIS A 568 0.36 -48.73 -12.29
N GLN A 569 1.15 -49.79 -12.41
CA GLN A 569 0.67 -51.16 -12.59
C GLN A 569 0.56 -51.87 -11.24
N ALA A 570 -0.67 -51.98 -10.74
CA ALA A 570 -0.95 -52.85 -9.59
C ALA A 570 -0.95 -54.32 -10.04
N PRO A 571 -0.45 -55.27 -9.22
CA PRO A 571 -0.55 -56.69 -9.50
C PRO A 571 -2.03 -57.07 -9.64
N LYS A 572 -2.44 -57.65 -10.78
CA LYS A 572 -3.81 -58.13 -10.97
C LYS A 572 -3.96 -59.48 -10.29
N LEU A 573 -5.00 -59.61 -9.47
CA LEU A 573 -5.41 -60.92 -8.96
C LEU A 573 -6.01 -61.72 -10.11
N GLY A 574 -5.39 -62.86 -10.45
CA GLY A 574 -5.75 -63.74 -11.52
C GLY A 574 -4.53 -64.11 -12.38
N GLY A 575 -4.48 -65.33 -12.90
CA GLY A 575 -3.38 -65.78 -13.70
C GLY A 575 -3.25 -65.04 -15.02
N VAL A 576 -2.03 -64.64 -15.36
CA VAL A 576 -1.67 -64.08 -16.66
C VAL A 576 -0.76 -65.09 -17.35
N GLN A 577 -1.08 -65.44 -18.59
CA GLN A 577 -0.21 -66.31 -19.38
C GLN A 577 0.84 -65.46 -20.06
N ASP A 578 2.10 -65.67 -19.67
CA ASP A 578 3.24 -64.97 -20.25
C ASP A 578 4.49 -65.86 -20.24
N TYR A 579 5.54 -65.43 -20.92
CA TYR A 579 6.82 -66.14 -20.93
C TYR A 579 7.64 -65.74 -19.70
N HIS A 580 7.88 -66.71 -18.82
CA HIS A 580 8.69 -66.56 -17.60
C HIS A 580 9.81 -67.56 -17.53
N THR A 581 10.93 -67.22 -16.90
CA THR A 581 11.95 -68.17 -16.54
C THR A 581 11.76 -68.61 -15.11
N ALA A 582 11.48 -69.86 -14.84
CA ALA A 582 11.43 -70.46 -13.54
C ALA A 582 12.88 -70.80 -13.08
N PHE A 583 13.18 -70.48 -11.83
CA PHE A 583 14.47 -70.69 -11.23
C PHE A 583 14.33 -71.49 -9.93
N PHE A 584 15.03 -72.61 -9.85
CA PHE A 584 15.08 -73.46 -8.67
C PHE A 584 16.52 -73.70 -8.26
N SER A 585 16.82 -73.50 -6.99
CA SER A 585 18.12 -73.92 -6.41
C SER A 585 17.89 -74.65 -5.12
N ASP A 586 18.74 -75.65 -4.87
CA ASP A 586 18.67 -76.51 -3.75
C ASP A 586 20.07 -76.78 -3.18
N ILE A 587 20.20 -77.15 -1.89
CA ILE A 587 21.48 -77.44 -1.28
C ILE A 587 21.76 -78.93 -1.42
N GLN A 588 22.86 -79.27 -2.11
CA GLN A 588 23.26 -80.67 -2.25
C GLN A 588 23.57 -81.32 -0.89
N ASP A 589 23.01 -82.52 -0.65
CA ASP A 589 23.21 -83.34 0.56
C ASP A 589 22.75 -82.63 1.87
N PHE A 590 21.74 -81.72 1.78
CA PHE A 590 21.18 -80.96 2.93
C PHE A 590 20.82 -81.87 4.11
N SER A 591 20.06 -82.94 3.85
CA SER A 591 19.64 -83.92 4.89
C SER A 591 20.80 -84.46 5.68
N THR A 592 21.92 -84.71 5.00
CA THR A 592 23.11 -85.34 5.65
C THR A 592 23.79 -84.41 6.64
N PHE A 593 23.98 -83.13 6.33
CA PHE A 593 24.60 -82.22 7.26
C PHE A 593 23.63 -81.57 8.27
N SER A 594 22.35 -81.52 7.93
CA SER A 594 21.33 -80.99 8.82
C SER A 594 21.08 -81.86 10.04
N GLU A 595 21.28 -83.17 9.89
CA GLU A 595 21.22 -84.15 10.99
C GLU A 595 22.45 -84.10 11.95
N VAL A 596 23.56 -83.50 11.48
CA VAL A 596 24.82 -83.43 12.26
C VAL A 596 24.94 -82.08 12.99
N LEU A 597 24.34 -81.03 12.52
CA LEU A 597 24.40 -79.71 13.13
C LEU A 597 23.37 -79.55 14.24
N ASP A 598 23.74 -78.88 15.31
CA ASP A 598 22.75 -78.46 16.31
C ASP A 598 21.71 -77.47 15.68
N PRO A 599 20.49 -77.46 16.18
CA PRO A 599 19.39 -76.63 15.55
C PRO A 599 19.71 -75.16 15.46
N GLU A 600 20.40 -74.55 16.43
CA GLU A 600 20.70 -73.12 16.43
C GLU A 600 21.74 -72.76 15.35
N ARG A 601 22.73 -73.57 15.19
CA ARG A 601 23.77 -73.45 14.16
C ARG A 601 23.18 -73.68 12.78
N LEU A 602 22.30 -74.69 12.63
CA LEU A 602 21.65 -74.96 11.38
C LEU A 602 20.77 -73.78 10.93
N VAL A 603 19.93 -73.24 11.82
CA VAL A 603 19.07 -72.07 11.52
C VAL A 603 19.92 -70.82 11.15
N ARG A 604 21.01 -70.57 11.88
CA ARG A 604 21.89 -69.45 11.57
C ARG A 604 22.55 -69.57 10.20
N LEU A 605 23.05 -70.75 9.88
CA LEU A 605 23.66 -71.07 8.59
C LEU A 605 22.67 -70.97 7.46
N MET A 606 21.47 -71.49 7.66
CA MET A 606 20.38 -71.43 6.67
C MET A 606 19.96 -69.98 6.42
N ASN A 607 19.78 -69.19 7.48
CA ASN A 607 19.40 -67.78 7.32
C ASN A 607 20.50 -67.01 6.56
N GLU A 608 21.78 -67.23 6.87
CA GLU A 608 22.86 -66.58 6.16
C GLU A 608 22.94 -67.03 4.70
N TYR A 609 22.78 -68.30 4.43
CA TYR A 609 22.74 -68.84 3.06
C TYR A 609 21.56 -68.27 2.26
N LEU A 610 20.32 -68.42 2.77
CA LEU A 610 19.14 -67.99 2.07
C LEU A 610 19.16 -66.48 1.83
N THR A 611 19.59 -65.67 2.81
CA THR A 611 19.72 -64.24 2.65
C THR A 611 20.72 -63.92 1.56
N ALA A 612 21.91 -64.48 1.59
CA ALA A 612 22.98 -64.21 0.62
C ALA A 612 22.61 -64.62 -0.81
N MET A 613 21.90 -65.72 -0.96
CA MET A 613 21.40 -66.20 -2.28
C MET A 613 20.26 -65.37 -2.78
N THR A 614 19.34 -64.96 -1.89
CA THR A 614 18.24 -64.07 -2.24
C THR A 614 18.71 -62.68 -2.65
N ASP A 615 19.73 -62.16 -1.97
CA ASP A 615 20.36 -60.85 -2.38
C ASP A 615 20.89 -60.94 -3.80
N VAL A 616 21.56 -62.04 -4.17
CA VAL A 616 22.05 -62.28 -5.53
C VAL A 616 20.90 -62.38 -6.52
N LEU A 617 19.80 -63.04 -6.17
CA LEU A 617 18.60 -63.18 -7.01
C LEU A 617 18.00 -61.79 -7.28
N LEU A 618 17.83 -60.96 -6.25
CA LEU A 618 17.21 -59.65 -6.35
C LEU A 618 18.07 -58.65 -7.16
N VAL A 619 19.40 -58.74 -7.01
CA VAL A 619 20.35 -57.91 -7.81
C VAL A 619 20.18 -58.16 -9.30
N HIS A 620 19.86 -59.39 -9.69
CA HIS A 620 19.67 -59.81 -11.08
C HIS A 620 18.17 -59.69 -11.51
N GLU A 621 17.34 -58.95 -10.79
CA GLU A 621 15.92 -58.67 -11.08
C GLU A 621 15.07 -59.96 -11.03
N GLY A 622 15.45 -60.98 -10.28
CA GLY A 622 14.63 -62.14 -9.97
C GLY A 622 13.56 -61.82 -8.94
N THR A 623 12.46 -62.52 -8.97
CA THR A 623 11.38 -62.46 -7.99
C THR A 623 11.37 -63.74 -7.18
N LEU A 624 11.53 -63.60 -5.86
CA LEU A 624 11.41 -64.75 -4.93
C LEU A 624 9.93 -65.11 -4.79
N ASP A 625 9.59 -66.39 -5.09
CA ASP A 625 8.28 -66.91 -4.79
C ASP A 625 8.17 -67.42 -3.35
N LYS A 626 8.99 -68.40 -3.02
CA LYS A 626 9.02 -69.00 -1.68
C LYS A 626 10.30 -69.76 -1.44
N TYR A 627 10.51 -70.14 -0.20
CA TYR A 627 11.45 -71.15 0.21
C TYR A 627 10.73 -72.47 0.44
N ILE A 628 11.30 -73.56 0.01
CA ILE A 628 10.80 -74.93 0.29
C ILE A 628 11.93 -75.68 0.98
N GLY A 629 11.94 -75.64 2.31
CA GLY A 629 13.06 -76.15 3.09
C GLY A 629 14.33 -75.32 2.83
N ASP A 630 15.32 -75.93 2.20
CA ASP A 630 16.59 -75.33 1.78
C ASP A 630 16.58 -74.86 0.32
N ALA A 631 15.51 -75.13 -0.40
CA ALA A 631 15.35 -74.75 -1.79
C ALA A 631 14.80 -73.33 -1.95
N ILE A 632 15.32 -72.61 -2.93
CA ILE A 632 14.82 -71.31 -3.35
C ILE A 632 13.99 -71.50 -4.64
N VAL A 633 12.72 -71.11 -4.59
CA VAL A 633 11.84 -71.06 -5.75
C VAL A 633 11.68 -69.61 -6.17
N ALA A 634 12.04 -69.28 -7.38
CA ALA A 634 12.01 -67.95 -7.93
C ALA A 634 11.65 -67.96 -9.41
N PHE A 635 11.30 -66.78 -9.93
CA PHE A 635 11.01 -66.62 -11.36
C PHE A 635 11.47 -65.24 -11.83
N TYR A 636 11.59 -65.10 -13.16
CA TYR A 636 11.94 -63.87 -13.84
C TYR A 636 10.86 -63.53 -14.87
N GLY A 637 10.56 -62.23 -15.02
CA GLY A 637 9.57 -61.74 -15.99
C GLY A 637 8.21 -61.35 -15.39
N ALA A 638 7.99 -61.62 -14.10
CA ALA A 638 6.83 -61.15 -13.34
C ALA A 638 7.29 -60.66 -11.95
N PRO A 639 6.51 -59.75 -11.27
CA PRO A 639 5.28 -59.11 -11.69
C PRO A 639 5.46 -57.98 -12.74
N ALA A 640 6.70 -57.60 -13.06
CA ALA A 640 6.99 -56.68 -14.14
C ALA A 640 7.87 -57.37 -15.20
N PRO A 641 7.72 -57.03 -16.50
CA PRO A 641 8.56 -57.57 -17.54
C PRO A 641 10.04 -57.27 -17.32
N VAL A 642 10.86 -58.31 -17.43
CA VAL A 642 12.32 -58.24 -17.32
C VAL A 642 12.92 -58.57 -18.67
N VAL A 643 13.69 -57.65 -19.26
CA VAL A 643 14.37 -57.90 -20.54
C VAL A 643 15.49 -58.93 -20.36
N ASP A 644 15.61 -59.86 -21.30
CA ASP A 644 16.59 -60.94 -21.27
C ASP A 644 16.50 -61.79 -19.96
N HIS A 645 15.32 -62.09 -19.49
CA HIS A 645 15.08 -62.78 -18.22
C HIS A 645 15.77 -64.16 -18.14
N GLU A 646 15.90 -64.86 -19.27
CA GLU A 646 16.59 -66.17 -19.33
C GLU A 646 18.10 -66.03 -19.06
N LYS A 647 18.73 -64.96 -19.65
CA LYS A 647 20.14 -64.65 -19.42
C LYS A 647 20.41 -64.22 -17.99
N LYS A 648 19.48 -63.45 -17.41
CA LYS A 648 19.58 -63.01 -16.00
C LYS A 648 19.46 -64.20 -15.05
N ALA A 649 18.59 -65.14 -15.33
CA ALA A 649 18.48 -66.39 -14.54
C ALA A 649 19.78 -67.18 -14.57
N CYS A 650 20.41 -67.32 -15.76
CA CYS A 650 21.71 -67.98 -15.87
C CYS A 650 22.82 -67.23 -15.17
N ALA A 651 22.84 -65.88 -15.28
CA ALA A 651 23.79 -65.03 -14.56
C ALA A 651 23.66 -65.16 -13.04
N THR A 652 22.43 -65.23 -12.53
CA THR A 652 22.11 -65.48 -11.12
C THR A 652 22.73 -66.79 -10.62
N ALA A 653 22.54 -67.88 -11.36
CA ALA A 653 23.07 -69.18 -10.99
C ALA A 653 24.61 -69.14 -10.88
N LEU A 654 25.28 -68.46 -11.81
CA LEU A 654 26.74 -68.26 -11.77
C LEU A 654 27.21 -67.38 -10.62
N ALA A 655 26.46 -66.30 -10.35
CA ALA A 655 26.75 -65.38 -9.25
C ALA A 655 26.51 -66.03 -7.88
N MET A 656 25.44 -66.83 -7.75
CA MET A 656 25.17 -67.63 -6.54
C MET A 656 26.33 -68.64 -6.24
N ARG A 657 26.81 -69.31 -7.28
CA ARG A 657 28.00 -70.19 -7.12
C ARG A 657 29.22 -69.45 -6.61
N THR A 658 29.48 -68.24 -7.09
CA THR A 658 30.58 -67.39 -6.64
C THR A 658 30.38 -66.97 -5.18
N ARG A 659 29.17 -66.52 -4.87
CA ARG A 659 28.81 -66.10 -3.51
C ARG A 659 28.87 -67.26 -2.50
N LEU A 660 28.41 -68.47 -2.89
CA LEU A 660 28.53 -69.66 -2.07
C LEU A 660 30.00 -70.00 -1.78
N LYS A 661 30.87 -69.82 -2.76
CA LYS A 661 32.31 -70.08 -2.58
C LYS A 661 32.92 -69.16 -1.51
N GLU A 662 32.50 -67.91 -1.49
CA GLU A 662 32.90 -66.95 -0.45
C GLU A 662 32.38 -67.37 0.93
N LEU A 663 31.07 -67.69 1.03
CA LEU A 663 30.47 -68.13 2.29
C LEU A 663 31.12 -69.43 2.82
N ARG A 664 31.37 -70.41 1.96
CA ARG A 664 32.12 -71.60 2.33
C ARG A 664 33.57 -71.33 2.86
N GLY A 665 34.20 -70.30 2.29
CA GLY A 665 35.50 -69.81 2.77
C GLY A 665 35.41 -69.17 4.16
N LYS A 666 34.34 -68.53 4.49
CA LYS A 666 33.97 -67.96 5.79
C LYS A 666 33.69 -69.10 6.82
N TRP A 667 32.75 -69.98 6.51
CA TRP A 667 32.32 -71.09 7.38
C TRP A 667 33.38 -72.09 7.69
N LYS A 668 34.42 -72.24 6.86
CA LYS A 668 35.57 -73.07 7.15
C LYS A 668 36.52 -72.50 8.24
N LYS A 669 36.39 -71.22 8.52
CA LYS A 669 37.17 -70.49 9.50
C LYS A 669 36.45 -70.34 10.86
N GLU A 670 35.10 -70.45 10.81
CA GLU A 670 34.22 -70.49 11.98
C GLU A 670 34.01 -71.96 12.46
#